data_4898168c7060f61c6eec82bbd07c7805
#
_entry.id   4898168c7060f61c6eec82bbd07c7805
#
_cell.length_a   1.000
_cell.length_b   1.000
_cell.length_c   1.000
_cell.angle_alpha   90.00
_cell.angle_beta   90.00
_cell.angle_gamma   90.00
#
_symmetry.space_group_name_H-M   'P 1'
#
loop_
_entity.id
_entity.type
_entity.pdbx_description
1 polymer ?
#
loop_
_entity_poly.entity_id
_entity_poly.type
_entity_poly.pdbx_seq_one_letter_code
_entity_poly.pdbx_strand_id
1 'polypeptide(L)'
;MSEKKKKEETLPEKKTKKKSKKASNVTEIEVEVVDEDYVVVDESITHEEAVVAEGIFKELMPKVDILPNQLGIISVQHRPLFPHMVIPLVVEGDLYQKTIKYAQKSDPGYVGIVLGKSGFNPSDPKVSDLCKIGVVARIAKVFSQNDDSSQLLLDVIERIRIVEAVDSKPPLMIAKVEYIASEQVEINDEIRAYSREILSNMKELINLNPLIKEELNQFVSQISLDDPSRLADFAATLTSADKEELQSILEALPIITRLAKTLFLIKKELDLSRLQADISQRIEDRISEHQREFFLKEQLKEIRKELGLSKDEKTQEIEKLMKRAGRLKFPKETEAIFNEEIDKISLLDVQSPEFNVSRNYLDWITSLPWGIVSKDNLDIEKAERILDIDHYGLEDIKERILEFIATLKLKKEVSGTILCFLGPPGTGKTSIGKSIARALKRKFFRFSVGGMRDEAEIKGHRRTYIGAMPGKFIQALKNTKYSNPVIMLDEIDKIGNSYHGDPASALLEVLDPEQNSAFNDHYMDIPFDLSKVVFITTANQLDTIPPALLDRMEVLRLSGYITEEKLKIAKRYLIPKQRKEHGLTAQNFSITEAAIKEIIDGYAREAGVRNLENQIKKICRKVARKIVKGDDTKKFSIGVSQITEYLKNPIFEDEELLAEGKCGVVTGLAWTSMGGAILQIEATKMKSERKGFKQTGQLGAVMVESSEIAYSYVMANMKKFGVKLSFFKDYFVHMHVPAGATPKDGPSAGITMATALLSLIMDKPTIPKLGMTGELTLTGEVLPIGGLKEKIIASRRAGLKKIIIPSLNKKDYLELPDHLKENLEIFYAKTYQDVFDVAFAKT
;
A
#
# COMPACT_ATOMS: atom_id res chain seq x y z
N MET A 1 -31.22 -5.23 -49.07
CA MET A 1 -30.30 -4.62 -50.06
C MET A 1 -28.92 -4.74 -49.46
N SER A 2 -28.26 -5.63 -49.88
CA SER A 2 -27.03 -5.98 -50.64
C SER A 2 -25.83 -5.89 -49.74
N GLU A 3 -25.30 -7.06 -49.33
CA GLU A 3 -24.33 -7.94 -50.02
C GLU A 3 -22.96 -7.24 -50.27
N LYS A 4 -21.87 -7.82 -49.68
CA LYS A 4 -20.88 -8.74 -50.28
C LYS A 4 -19.73 -8.91 -49.28
N LYS A 5 -19.49 -10.12 -48.76
CA LYS A 5 -18.73 -11.28 -49.26
C LYS A 5 -17.24 -11.10 -49.45
N LYS A 6 -16.53 -11.95 -48.74
CA LYS A 6 -15.43 -12.91 -49.07
C LYS A 6 -14.03 -12.38 -48.82
N LYS A 7 -13.03 -13.10 -48.32
CA LYS A 7 -12.70 -14.56 -48.49
C LYS A 7 -11.72 -15.00 -47.38
N GLU A 8 -11.83 -16.23 -47.02
CA GLU A 8 -10.87 -17.16 -46.47
C GLU A 8 -9.64 -17.34 -47.36
N GLU A 9 -8.49 -17.67 -46.72
CA GLU A 9 -7.56 -18.64 -47.28
C GLU A 9 -6.76 -19.36 -46.19
N THR A 10 -6.72 -20.68 -46.37
CA THR A 10 -6.27 -21.76 -45.52
C THR A 10 -4.86 -22.23 -45.84
N LEU A 11 -4.08 -22.62 -44.83
CA LEU A 11 -3.15 -23.77 -44.67
C LEU A 11 -2.11 -24.08 -45.79
N PRO A 12 -0.93 -24.70 -45.49
CA PRO A 12 -0.90 -26.07 -44.98
C PRO A 12 0.24 -26.46 -44.02
N GLU A 13 -0.05 -27.54 -43.32
CA GLU A 13 0.86 -28.42 -42.54
C GLU A 13 1.95 -29.07 -43.38
N LYS A 14 3.10 -29.38 -42.77
CA LYS A 14 3.90 -30.57 -43.16
C LYS A 14 4.49 -31.26 -41.92
N LYS A 15 4.07 -32.52 -41.78
CA LYS A 15 4.63 -33.58 -40.93
C LYS A 15 6.00 -34.03 -41.45
N THR A 16 6.93 -34.42 -40.56
CA THR A 16 7.44 -35.82 -40.52
C THR A 16 8.54 -36.03 -39.45
N LYS A 17 8.27 -37.02 -38.65
CA LYS A 17 8.97 -38.25 -38.22
C LYS A 17 10.15 -38.20 -37.22
N LYS A 18 9.76 -38.74 -36.06
CA LYS A 18 10.44 -39.71 -35.15
C LYS A 18 11.87 -40.13 -35.40
N LYS A 19 12.72 -40.03 -34.34
CA LYS A 19 13.36 -41.23 -33.77
C LYS A 19 13.78 -40.99 -32.29
N SER A 20 13.59 -42.05 -31.54
CA SER A 20 13.77 -42.27 -30.10
C SER A 20 15.27 -42.48 -29.74
N LYS A 21 15.65 -42.08 -28.49
CA LYS A 21 16.16 -42.99 -27.45
C LYS A 21 16.69 -42.28 -26.22
N LYS A 22 16.17 -42.80 -25.08
CA LYS A 22 16.73 -43.02 -23.71
C LYS A 22 17.29 -41.84 -22.91
N ALA A 23 16.53 -41.44 -21.96
CA ALA A 23 16.61 -41.54 -20.49
C ALA A 23 17.98 -41.33 -19.82
N SER A 24 18.07 -40.30 -19.01
CA SER A 24 18.50 -40.40 -17.61
C SER A 24 18.03 -39.16 -16.83
N ASN A 25 17.55 -39.44 -15.64
CA ASN A 25 16.96 -38.50 -14.68
C ASN A 25 17.99 -37.50 -14.18
N VAL A 26 17.62 -36.23 -14.12
CA VAL A 26 18.03 -35.34 -13.02
C VAL A 26 16.87 -34.38 -12.73
N THR A 27 16.45 -34.37 -11.51
CA THR A 27 15.42 -33.57 -10.89
C THR A 27 15.78 -32.08 -10.90
N GLU A 28 14.97 -31.27 -11.57
CA GLU A 28 15.00 -29.82 -11.40
C GLU A 28 14.30 -29.45 -10.09
N ILE A 29 15.00 -28.72 -9.25
CA ILE A 29 14.42 -27.98 -8.12
C ILE A 29 14.36 -26.54 -8.58
N GLU A 30 13.17 -26.05 -8.90
CA GLU A 30 12.90 -24.63 -9.06
C GLU A 30 13.00 -23.94 -7.70
N VAL A 31 13.96 -23.03 -7.58
CA VAL A 31 14.03 -22.06 -6.48
C VAL A 31 13.64 -20.71 -7.07
N GLU A 32 12.55 -20.14 -6.58
CA GLU A 32 12.17 -18.75 -6.84
C GLU A 32 13.30 -17.80 -6.45
N VAL A 33 13.80 -17.07 -7.43
CA VAL A 33 14.80 -16.02 -7.24
C VAL A 33 14.05 -14.70 -7.05
N VAL A 34 14.26 -14.11 -5.88
CA VAL A 34 13.99 -12.69 -5.63
C VAL A 34 15.13 -11.88 -6.26
N ASP A 35 14.75 -10.84 -7.02
CA ASP A 35 15.67 -9.92 -7.70
C ASP A 35 16.76 -9.39 -6.77
N GLU A 36 18.02 -9.70 -7.10
CA GLU A 36 19.19 -8.86 -6.87
C GLU A 36 20.24 -9.18 -7.93
N ASP A 37 20.72 -8.14 -8.60
CA ASP A 37 21.68 -8.14 -9.71
C ASP A 37 22.98 -8.90 -9.39
N TYR A 38 23.08 -10.12 -9.83
CA TYR A 38 24.37 -10.79 -10.03
C TYR A 38 24.59 -11.07 -11.50
N VAL A 39 25.56 -10.39 -12.08
CA VAL A 39 26.08 -10.72 -13.41
C VAL A 39 26.76 -12.08 -13.32
N VAL A 40 26.09 -13.10 -13.83
CA VAL A 40 26.65 -14.43 -14.04
C VAL A 40 27.68 -14.29 -15.15
N VAL A 41 28.92 -14.53 -14.82
CA VAL A 41 29.94 -14.88 -15.83
C VAL A 41 29.53 -16.26 -16.32
N ASP A 42 29.15 -16.34 -17.60
CA ASP A 42 28.71 -17.54 -18.28
C ASP A 42 29.78 -18.63 -18.19
N GLU A 43 29.56 -19.67 -17.39
CA GLU A 43 30.41 -20.86 -17.26
C GLU A 43 30.12 -21.86 -18.38
N SER A 44 30.25 -21.46 -19.61
CA SER A 44 30.26 -22.42 -20.75
C SER A 44 31.56 -22.35 -21.53
N ILE A 45 32.67 -22.49 -20.86
CA ILE A 45 33.92 -22.86 -21.56
C ILE A 45 33.92 -24.38 -21.66
N THR A 46 33.68 -24.91 -22.85
CA THR A 46 33.80 -26.33 -23.12
C THR A 46 35.27 -26.77 -23.04
N HIS A 47 35.53 -28.01 -22.67
CA HIS A 47 36.88 -28.59 -22.53
C HIS A 47 37.75 -28.46 -23.79
N GLU A 48 37.16 -28.22 -24.95
CA GLU A 48 37.88 -27.96 -26.22
C GLU A 48 38.44 -26.54 -26.30
N GLU A 49 37.83 -25.53 -25.67
CA GLU A 49 38.30 -24.15 -25.66
C GLU A 49 39.49 -23.95 -24.71
N ALA A 50 39.55 -24.69 -23.62
CA ALA A 50 40.68 -24.69 -22.68
C ALA A 50 41.94 -25.29 -23.34
N VAL A 51 41.80 -26.32 -24.16
CA VAL A 51 42.91 -26.96 -24.90
C VAL A 51 43.44 -26.05 -26.00
N VAL A 52 42.60 -25.18 -26.60
CA VAL A 52 43.03 -24.20 -27.59
C VAL A 52 43.84 -23.07 -26.94
N ALA A 53 43.52 -22.70 -25.69
CA ALA A 53 44.31 -21.72 -24.95
C ALA A 53 45.71 -22.21 -24.59
N GLU A 54 45.86 -23.49 -24.20
CA GLU A 54 47.19 -24.08 -23.94
C GLU A 54 48.12 -24.14 -25.14
N GLY A 55 47.60 -24.35 -26.39
CA GLY A 55 48.36 -24.35 -27.62
C GLY A 55 48.93 -22.97 -28.00
N ILE A 56 48.26 -21.88 -27.66
CA ILE A 56 48.64 -20.51 -27.97
C ILE A 56 49.71 -19.98 -27.02
N PHE A 57 49.78 -20.49 -25.78
CA PHE A 57 50.79 -20.08 -24.78
C PHE A 57 52.24 -20.44 -25.16
N LYS A 58 52.45 -21.35 -26.09
CA LYS A 58 53.81 -21.81 -26.48
C LYS A 58 54.52 -21.00 -27.60
N GLU A 59 53.79 -20.09 -28.30
CA GLU A 59 54.37 -19.34 -29.44
C GLU A 59 54.70 -17.86 -29.17
N LEU A 60 54.48 -17.36 -27.94
CA LEU A 60 54.70 -15.96 -27.60
C LEU A 60 56.11 -15.70 -27.05
N MET A 61 57.13 -15.75 -27.93
CA MET A 61 58.42 -15.19 -27.62
C MET A 61 58.40 -13.65 -27.81
N PRO A 62 59.16 -12.87 -27.01
CA PRO A 62 59.08 -11.41 -27.05
C PRO A 62 59.86 -10.86 -28.25
N LYS A 63 59.18 -10.39 -29.31
CA LYS A 63 59.70 -9.38 -30.20
C LYS A 63 59.65 -8.04 -29.47
N VAL A 64 60.72 -7.26 -29.58
CA VAL A 64 60.73 -5.86 -29.10
C VAL A 64 59.84 -5.05 -30.06
N ASP A 65 58.61 -4.91 -29.63
CA ASP A 65 57.61 -4.18 -30.40
C ASP A 65 57.67 -2.67 -30.08
N ILE A 66 57.75 -1.84 -31.10
CA ILE A 66 57.66 -0.38 -30.97
C ILE A 66 56.18 -0.06 -30.77
N LEU A 67 55.81 0.31 -29.54
CA LEU A 67 54.44 0.61 -29.20
C LEU A 67 53.98 1.97 -29.80
N PRO A 68 52.79 2.07 -30.42
CA PRO A 68 52.35 3.26 -31.13
C PRO A 68 51.92 4.39 -30.15
N ASN A 69 52.26 5.65 -30.47
CA ASN A 69 51.91 6.82 -29.65
C ASN A 69 50.40 7.16 -29.61
N GLN A 70 49.62 6.56 -30.52
CA GLN A 70 48.18 6.74 -30.59
C GLN A 70 47.51 5.37 -30.59
N LEU A 71 46.55 5.19 -29.72
CA LEU A 71 45.82 3.93 -29.57
C LEU A 71 44.32 4.12 -29.75
N GLY A 72 43.69 3.13 -30.39
CA GLY A 72 42.23 2.96 -30.28
C GLY A 72 41.85 2.58 -28.87
N ILE A 73 40.93 3.30 -28.28
CA ILE A 73 40.53 3.09 -26.88
C ILE A 73 39.22 2.29 -26.82
N ILE A 74 39.21 1.26 -25.98
CA ILE A 74 38.03 0.47 -25.64
C ILE A 74 37.76 0.68 -24.15
N SER A 75 36.52 1.05 -23.81
CA SER A 75 36.12 1.24 -22.42
C SER A 75 35.61 -0.05 -21.82
N VAL A 76 35.96 -0.28 -20.55
CA VAL A 76 35.39 -1.34 -19.72
C VAL A 76 34.59 -0.70 -18.58
N GLN A 77 33.49 -1.37 -18.13
CA GLN A 77 32.54 -0.77 -17.17
C GLN A 77 32.68 -1.36 -15.78
N HIS A 78 32.96 -2.64 -15.68
CA HIS A 78 32.87 -3.40 -14.42
C HIS A 78 34.19 -3.55 -13.69
N ARG A 79 35.28 -3.82 -14.41
CA ARG A 79 36.62 -4.02 -13.80
C ARG A 79 37.71 -3.47 -14.69
N PRO A 80 38.76 -2.81 -14.14
CA PRO A 80 39.95 -2.48 -14.89
C PRO A 80 40.76 -3.75 -15.19
N LEU A 81 41.50 -3.74 -16.29
CA LEU A 81 42.47 -4.79 -16.60
C LEU A 81 43.85 -4.44 -16.05
N PHE A 82 44.63 -5.46 -15.74
CA PHE A 82 45.98 -5.30 -15.21
C PHE A 82 47.03 -5.84 -16.21
N PRO A 83 48.27 -5.33 -16.18
CA PRO A 83 49.38 -5.80 -17.05
C PRO A 83 49.69 -7.29 -16.84
N HIS A 84 50.29 -7.89 -17.86
CA HIS A 84 50.78 -9.28 -17.89
C HIS A 84 49.66 -10.34 -17.74
N MET A 85 48.49 -10.06 -18.25
CA MET A 85 47.35 -10.99 -18.25
C MET A 85 46.81 -11.20 -19.67
N VAL A 86 46.36 -12.42 -19.94
CA VAL A 86 45.61 -12.74 -21.15
C VAL A 86 44.14 -12.89 -20.81
N ILE A 87 43.30 -12.07 -21.39
CA ILE A 87 41.89 -11.99 -20.99
C ILE A 87 41.00 -11.96 -22.23
N PRO A 88 39.92 -12.78 -22.27
CA PRO A 88 38.87 -12.63 -23.27
C PRO A 88 38.02 -11.41 -22.92
N LEU A 89 37.73 -10.54 -23.87
CA LEU A 89 36.89 -9.36 -23.71
C LEU A 89 35.82 -9.34 -24.81
N VAL A 90 34.56 -9.30 -24.42
CA VAL A 90 33.42 -9.09 -25.32
C VAL A 90 33.22 -7.59 -25.50
N VAL A 91 33.15 -7.12 -26.72
CA VAL A 91 32.99 -5.70 -27.05
C VAL A 91 31.80 -5.53 -27.98
N GLU A 92 30.82 -4.71 -27.54
CA GLU A 92 29.59 -4.42 -28.27
C GLU A 92 29.54 -2.94 -28.70
N GLY A 93 28.95 -2.69 -29.87
CA GLY A 93 28.72 -1.35 -30.40
C GLY A 93 29.60 -0.97 -31.60
N ASP A 94 28.96 -0.32 -32.58
CA ASP A 94 29.54 0.04 -33.88
C ASP A 94 30.83 0.89 -33.77
N LEU A 95 30.90 1.78 -32.78
CA LEU A 95 32.07 2.64 -32.56
C LEU A 95 33.29 1.82 -32.16
N TYR A 96 33.14 0.86 -31.26
CA TYR A 96 34.22 -0.02 -30.83
C TYR A 96 34.62 -0.99 -31.95
N GLN A 97 33.68 -1.51 -32.73
CA GLN A 97 33.97 -2.37 -33.88
C GLN A 97 34.82 -1.63 -34.91
N LYS A 98 34.52 -0.36 -35.18
CA LYS A 98 35.35 0.49 -36.06
C LYS A 98 36.73 0.74 -35.44
N THR A 99 36.82 0.93 -34.14
CA THR A 99 38.08 1.14 -33.42
C THR A 99 38.97 -0.11 -33.45
N ILE A 100 38.37 -1.31 -33.29
CA ILE A 100 39.07 -2.59 -33.42
C ILE A 100 39.62 -2.77 -34.85
N LYS A 101 38.78 -2.52 -35.85
CA LYS A 101 39.23 -2.57 -37.28
C LYS A 101 40.34 -1.56 -37.58
N TYR A 102 40.34 -0.41 -36.92
CA TYR A 102 41.44 0.55 -37.03
C TYR A 102 42.72 0.01 -36.39
N ALA A 103 42.67 -0.56 -35.20
CA ALA A 103 43.81 -1.16 -34.52
C ALA A 103 44.42 -2.34 -35.30
N GLN A 104 43.61 -3.15 -35.97
CA GLN A 104 44.03 -4.30 -36.79
C GLN A 104 44.78 -3.91 -38.09
N LYS A 105 44.79 -2.62 -38.46
CA LYS A 105 45.61 -2.18 -39.63
C LYS A 105 47.12 -2.22 -39.38
N SER A 106 47.51 -2.32 -38.12
CA SER A 106 48.91 -2.51 -37.69
C SER A 106 49.10 -3.98 -37.29
N ASP A 107 50.23 -4.58 -37.68
CA ASP A 107 50.58 -5.94 -37.24
C ASP A 107 51.84 -5.85 -36.35
N PRO A 108 51.73 -6.13 -35.04
CA PRO A 108 50.56 -6.53 -34.28
C PRO A 108 49.65 -5.33 -33.96
N GLY A 109 48.29 -5.60 -33.85
CA GLY A 109 47.30 -4.59 -33.46
C GLY A 109 47.29 -4.32 -31.97
N TYR A 110 47.37 -3.04 -31.60
CA TYR A 110 47.33 -2.60 -30.19
C TYR A 110 46.08 -1.78 -29.91
N VAL A 111 45.50 -1.97 -28.72
CA VAL A 111 44.36 -1.21 -28.19
C VAL A 111 44.61 -0.76 -26.75
N GLY A 112 44.11 0.40 -26.41
CA GLY A 112 44.09 0.87 -25.02
C GLY A 112 42.80 0.44 -24.36
N ILE A 113 42.88 -0.17 -23.18
CA ILE A 113 41.70 -0.55 -22.37
C ILE A 113 41.66 0.34 -21.16
N VAL A 114 40.51 1.02 -20.94
CA VAL A 114 40.40 2.03 -19.90
C VAL A 114 39.04 1.94 -19.25
N LEU A 115 39.00 2.05 -17.91
CA LEU A 115 37.78 2.03 -17.13
C LEU A 115 36.97 3.32 -17.29
N GLY A 116 35.65 3.18 -17.49
CA GLY A 116 34.70 4.31 -17.45
C GLY A 116 34.51 4.84 -16.05
N LYS A 117 34.49 6.18 -15.84
CA LYS A 117 34.17 6.85 -14.57
C LYS A 117 32.73 6.61 -14.17
N SER A 118 32.40 6.88 -12.91
CA SER A 118 31.03 6.88 -12.42
C SER A 118 30.17 7.87 -13.23
N GLY A 119 29.08 7.36 -13.85
CA GLY A 119 28.23 8.13 -14.78
C GLY A 119 28.61 8.01 -16.26
N PHE A 120 29.57 7.15 -16.62
CA PHE A 120 29.95 6.86 -18.02
C PHE A 120 28.73 6.31 -18.79
N ASN A 121 28.45 6.88 -19.96
CA ASN A 121 27.38 6.42 -20.85
C ASN A 121 27.95 5.54 -21.98
N PRO A 122 27.68 4.23 -22.00
CA PRO A 122 28.19 3.31 -23.04
C PRO A 122 27.64 3.59 -24.43
N SER A 123 26.45 4.21 -24.53
CA SER A 123 25.81 4.52 -25.82
C SER A 123 26.37 5.75 -26.51
N ASP A 124 27.08 6.64 -25.77
CA ASP A 124 27.79 7.80 -26.35
C ASP A 124 29.14 7.97 -25.62
N PRO A 125 30.12 7.06 -25.84
CA PRO A 125 31.39 7.04 -25.12
C PRO A 125 32.28 8.21 -25.53
N LYS A 126 32.79 8.95 -24.52
CA LYS A 126 33.77 10.03 -24.73
C LYS A 126 35.06 9.74 -23.98
N VAL A 127 36.21 10.07 -24.56
CA VAL A 127 37.52 9.88 -23.90
C VAL A 127 37.62 10.68 -22.60
N SER A 128 36.90 11.81 -22.47
CA SER A 128 36.84 12.64 -21.24
C SER A 128 36.20 11.92 -20.02
N ASP A 129 35.33 10.95 -20.30
CA ASP A 129 34.54 10.25 -19.29
C ASP A 129 35.25 8.95 -18.84
N LEU A 130 36.45 8.71 -19.35
CA LEU A 130 37.28 7.59 -18.96
C LEU A 130 38.28 7.98 -17.84
N CYS A 131 38.77 6.97 -17.12
CA CYS A 131 39.88 7.14 -16.19
C CYS A 131 41.15 7.56 -16.94
N LYS A 132 42.07 8.24 -16.26
CA LYS A 132 43.32 8.73 -16.93
C LYS A 132 44.36 7.64 -17.14
N ILE A 133 44.31 6.58 -16.32
CA ILE A 133 45.26 5.46 -16.40
C ILE A 133 44.47 4.22 -16.80
N GLY A 134 44.96 3.54 -17.79
CA GLY A 134 44.47 2.26 -18.30
C GLY A 134 45.66 1.35 -18.66
N VAL A 135 45.41 0.42 -19.55
CA VAL A 135 46.44 -0.51 -20.03
C VAL A 135 46.43 -0.60 -21.55
N VAL A 136 47.60 -0.90 -22.14
CA VAL A 136 47.70 -1.29 -23.54
C VAL A 136 47.65 -2.80 -23.64
N ALA A 137 46.86 -3.29 -24.59
CA ALA A 137 46.76 -4.70 -24.89
C ALA A 137 47.02 -4.96 -26.37
N ARG A 138 47.70 -6.06 -26.65
CA ARG A 138 47.84 -6.62 -27.98
C ARG A 138 46.61 -7.51 -28.27
N ILE A 139 46.05 -7.36 -29.45
CA ILE A 139 44.97 -8.22 -29.91
C ILE A 139 45.59 -9.54 -30.41
N ALA A 140 45.53 -10.59 -29.59
CA ALA A 140 46.04 -11.90 -29.96
C ALA A 140 45.12 -12.61 -30.96
N LYS A 141 43.78 -12.52 -30.77
CA LYS A 141 42.79 -13.12 -31.65
C LYS A 141 41.47 -12.39 -31.57
N VAL A 142 40.75 -12.36 -32.68
CA VAL A 142 39.40 -11.81 -32.77
C VAL A 142 38.46 -12.92 -33.21
N PHE A 143 37.41 -13.12 -32.41
CA PHE A 143 36.31 -14.04 -32.74
C PHE A 143 35.07 -13.18 -33.01
N SER A 144 34.62 -13.14 -34.25
CA SER A 144 33.40 -12.40 -34.59
C SER A 144 32.18 -13.27 -34.35
N GLN A 145 31.27 -12.82 -33.48
CA GLN A 145 30.03 -13.52 -33.22
C GLN A 145 28.87 -13.00 -34.09
N ASN A 146 28.77 -11.68 -34.28
CA ASN A 146 27.74 -10.99 -35.09
C ASN A 146 28.32 -9.67 -35.60
N ASP A 147 27.54 -8.95 -36.45
CA ASP A 147 27.99 -7.65 -37.00
C ASP A 147 28.18 -6.56 -35.92
N ASP A 148 27.52 -6.68 -34.76
CA ASP A 148 27.55 -5.69 -33.67
C ASP A 148 28.40 -6.11 -32.45
N SER A 149 28.87 -7.36 -32.35
CA SER A 149 29.66 -7.85 -31.20
C SER A 149 30.88 -8.65 -31.67
N SER A 150 32.02 -8.43 -31.01
CA SER A 150 33.24 -9.19 -31.20
C SER A 150 33.87 -9.61 -29.89
N GLN A 151 34.32 -10.85 -29.82
CA GLN A 151 35.11 -11.34 -28.67
C GLN A 151 36.59 -11.22 -29.02
N LEU A 152 37.34 -10.51 -28.20
CA LEU A 152 38.77 -10.28 -28.35
C LEU A 152 39.52 -11.12 -27.32
N LEU A 153 40.59 -11.81 -27.75
CA LEU A 153 41.56 -12.33 -26.81
C LEU A 153 42.71 -11.29 -26.75
N LEU A 154 42.85 -10.66 -25.60
CA LEU A 154 43.78 -9.56 -25.36
C LEU A 154 44.94 -10.01 -24.49
N ASP A 155 46.16 -9.71 -24.93
CA ASP A 155 47.39 -9.85 -24.15
C ASP A 155 47.76 -8.46 -23.61
N VAL A 156 47.57 -8.25 -22.32
CA VAL A 156 47.74 -6.96 -21.66
C VAL A 156 49.20 -6.76 -21.30
N ILE A 157 49.85 -5.73 -21.91
CA ILE A 157 51.27 -5.54 -21.86
C ILE A 157 51.66 -4.61 -20.71
N GLU A 158 51.22 -3.36 -20.75
CA GLU A 158 51.74 -2.31 -19.87
C GLU A 158 50.69 -1.24 -19.56
N ARG A 159 50.96 -0.40 -18.55
CA ARG A 159 50.10 0.74 -18.20
C ARG A 159 50.25 1.89 -19.16
N ILE A 160 49.17 2.57 -19.44
CA ILE A 160 49.13 3.79 -20.25
C ILE A 160 48.46 4.93 -19.49
N ARG A 161 48.91 6.15 -19.81
CA ARG A 161 48.22 7.37 -19.39
C ARG A 161 47.65 8.05 -20.64
N ILE A 162 46.34 8.35 -20.59
CA ILE A 162 45.72 9.16 -21.65
C ILE A 162 46.19 10.59 -21.50
N VAL A 163 46.78 11.16 -22.55
CA VAL A 163 47.23 12.54 -22.61
C VAL A 163 46.20 13.43 -23.24
N GLU A 164 45.69 13.06 -24.41
CA GLU A 164 44.77 13.87 -25.20
C GLU A 164 43.91 12.97 -26.10
N ALA A 165 42.62 13.35 -26.29
CA ALA A 165 41.78 12.71 -27.29
C ALA A 165 42.11 13.19 -28.67
N VAL A 166 42.09 12.29 -29.65
CA VAL A 166 42.39 12.61 -31.05
C VAL A 166 41.11 12.60 -31.87
N ASP A 167 40.72 13.76 -32.41
CA ASP A 167 39.56 13.85 -33.29
C ASP A 167 39.83 13.17 -34.62
N SER A 168 38.96 12.24 -35.01
CA SER A 168 39.05 11.49 -36.27
C SER A 168 37.79 11.61 -37.12
N LYS A 169 37.93 11.55 -38.45
CA LYS A 169 36.81 11.43 -39.41
C LYS A 169 36.97 10.15 -40.24
N PRO A 170 36.08 9.14 -40.13
CA PRO A 170 34.88 9.07 -39.27
C PRO A 170 35.22 9.02 -37.76
N PRO A 171 34.27 9.31 -36.87
CA PRO A 171 34.54 9.31 -35.41
C PRO A 171 35.01 7.92 -34.95
N LEU A 172 36.17 7.89 -34.29
CA LEU A 172 36.80 6.71 -33.68
C LEU A 172 37.26 7.10 -32.29
N MET A 173 37.20 6.16 -31.33
CA MET A 173 37.78 6.40 -30.01
C MET A 173 39.31 6.25 -30.09
N ILE A 174 40.04 7.33 -30.38
CA ILE A 174 41.50 7.36 -30.42
C ILE A 174 42.03 8.35 -29.41
N ALA A 175 43.06 7.96 -28.67
CA ALA A 175 43.74 8.86 -27.75
C ALA A 175 45.27 8.76 -27.96
N LYS A 176 45.92 9.89 -27.73
CA LYS A 176 47.38 9.95 -27.57
C LYS A 176 47.72 9.48 -26.17
N VAL A 177 48.63 8.52 -26.06
CA VAL A 177 48.97 7.87 -24.80
C VAL A 177 50.46 8.01 -24.50
N GLU A 178 50.77 8.01 -23.20
CA GLU A 178 52.11 7.91 -22.66
C GLU A 178 52.23 6.56 -21.94
N TYR A 179 53.27 5.81 -22.24
CA TYR A 179 53.56 4.52 -21.62
C TYR A 179 54.20 4.72 -20.27
N ILE A 180 53.74 4.01 -19.29
CA ILE A 180 54.23 4.07 -17.91
C ILE A 180 55.01 2.78 -17.67
N ALA A 181 56.33 2.80 -17.96
CA ALA A 181 57.19 1.69 -17.67
C ALA A 181 57.21 1.32 -16.21
N SER A 182 57.17 0.04 -15.91
CA SER A 182 57.35 -0.45 -14.53
C SER A 182 58.71 -0.04 -14.01
N GLU A 183 58.75 0.71 -12.89
CA GLU A 183 60.03 1.10 -12.26
C GLU A 183 60.84 -0.18 -11.94
N GLN A 184 62.08 -0.24 -12.36
CA GLN A 184 63.06 -1.21 -11.85
C GLN A 184 63.48 -0.77 -10.44
N VAL A 185 62.68 -1.23 -9.43
CA VAL A 185 62.93 -0.87 -8.04
C VAL A 185 63.86 -1.91 -7.42
N GLU A 186 64.92 -1.44 -6.77
CA GLU A 186 65.73 -2.32 -5.91
C GLU A 186 64.84 -2.89 -4.81
N ILE A 187 64.80 -4.24 -4.72
CA ILE A 187 63.90 -4.96 -3.80
C ILE A 187 64.46 -4.84 -2.38
N ASN A 188 63.90 -3.90 -1.62
CA ASN A 188 64.22 -3.73 -0.22
C ASN A 188 63.44 -4.72 0.67
N ASP A 189 63.81 -4.81 1.96
CA ASP A 189 63.16 -5.73 2.92
C ASP A 189 61.66 -5.43 3.14
N GLU A 190 61.23 -4.22 2.95
CA GLU A 190 59.81 -3.82 3.05
C GLU A 190 59.01 -4.38 1.88
N ILE A 191 59.51 -4.26 0.66
CA ILE A 191 58.85 -4.82 -0.52
C ILE A 191 58.78 -6.35 -0.40
N ARG A 192 59.86 -6.99 0.07
CA ARG A 192 59.87 -8.45 0.34
C ARG A 192 58.86 -8.87 1.38
N ALA A 193 58.67 -8.09 2.46
CA ALA A 193 57.69 -8.38 3.47
C ALA A 193 56.26 -8.31 2.93
N TYR A 194 55.90 -7.24 2.21
CA TYR A 194 54.59 -7.11 1.56
C TYR A 194 54.33 -8.23 0.55
N SER A 195 55.29 -8.56 -0.27
CA SER A 195 55.14 -9.60 -1.29
C SER A 195 54.97 -11.00 -0.70
N ARG A 196 55.65 -11.32 0.40
CA ARG A 196 55.46 -12.58 1.12
C ARG A 196 54.08 -12.69 1.76
N GLU A 197 53.63 -11.60 2.38
CA GLU A 197 52.35 -11.57 3.01
C GLU A 197 51.18 -11.70 2.00
N ILE A 198 51.28 -11.01 0.86
CA ILE A 198 50.32 -11.14 -0.25
C ILE A 198 50.29 -12.58 -0.76
N LEU A 199 51.45 -13.16 -1.03
CA LEU A 199 51.56 -14.54 -1.52
C LEU A 199 50.98 -15.55 -0.52
N SER A 200 51.19 -15.33 0.79
CA SER A 200 50.63 -16.17 1.86
C SER A 200 49.10 -16.11 1.89
N ASN A 201 48.54 -14.88 1.85
CA ASN A 201 47.11 -14.67 1.86
C ASN A 201 46.42 -15.18 0.58
N MET A 202 47.08 -15.03 -0.60
CA MET A 202 46.61 -15.62 -1.85
C MET A 202 46.50 -17.14 -1.77
N LYS A 203 47.53 -17.82 -1.26
CA LYS A 203 47.50 -19.29 -1.09
C LYS A 203 46.38 -19.74 -0.19
N GLU A 204 46.11 -18.99 0.88
CA GLU A 204 45.01 -19.30 1.79
C GLU A 204 43.65 -19.09 1.12
N LEU A 205 43.49 -17.98 0.37
CA LEU A 205 42.26 -17.69 -0.37
C LEU A 205 41.96 -18.78 -1.43
N ILE A 206 42.97 -19.22 -2.18
CA ILE A 206 42.82 -20.31 -3.14
C ILE A 206 42.44 -21.62 -2.47
N ASN A 207 42.96 -21.90 -1.27
CA ASN A 207 42.60 -23.10 -0.53
C ASN A 207 41.14 -23.09 -0.03
N LEU A 208 40.56 -21.92 0.23
CA LEU A 208 39.16 -21.78 0.63
C LEU A 208 38.19 -21.91 -0.55
N ASN A 209 38.66 -21.82 -1.79
CA ASN A 209 37.83 -21.97 -2.98
C ASN A 209 38.21 -23.26 -3.76
N PRO A 210 37.50 -24.38 -3.54
CA PRO A 210 37.87 -25.67 -4.10
C PRO A 210 37.73 -25.78 -5.63
N LEU A 211 36.89 -24.98 -6.27
CA LEU A 211 36.51 -25.07 -7.69
C LEU A 211 37.66 -24.70 -8.65
N ILE A 212 38.56 -23.80 -8.25
CA ILE A 212 39.62 -23.26 -9.07
C ILE A 212 41.02 -23.49 -8.49
N LYS A 213 41.10 -24.36 -7.50
CA LYS A 213 42.31 -24.58 -6.70
C LYS A 213 43.50 -25.08 -7.51
N GLU A 214 43.31 -26.00 -8.46
CA GLU A 214 44.39 -26.61 -9.19
C GLU A 214 45.02 -25.67 -10.24
N GLU A 215 44.16 -24.95 -10.97
CA GLU A 215 44.60 -24.00 -12.01
C GLU A 215 45.33 -22.79 -11.43
N LEU A 216 44.75 -22.21 -10.33
CA LEU A 216 45.40 -21.07 -9.69
C LEU A 216 46.68 -21.42 -8.96
N ASN A 217 46.80 -22.62 -8.39
CA ASN A 217 48.08 -23.08 -7.79
C ASN A 217 49.22 -23.21 -8.82
N GLN A 218 48.94 -23.67 -10.02
CA GLN A 218 49.94 -23.70 -11.09
C GLN A 218 50.41 -22.29 -11.45
N PHE A 219 49.49 -21.35 -11.53
CA PHE A 219 49.78 -19.95 -11.85
C PHE A 219 50.59 -19.24 -10.76
N VAL A 220 50.19 -19.43 -9.49
CA VAL A 220 50.92 -18.90 -8.32
C VAL A 220 52.33 -19.45 -8.20
N SER A 221 52.54 -20.71 -8.61
CA SER A 221 53.91 -21.32 -8.61
C SER A 221 54.85 -20.68 -9.61
N GLN A 222 54.36 -20.00 -10.66
CA GLN A 222 55.14 -19.31 -11.68
C GLN A 222 55.47 -17.83 -11.35
N ILE A 223 54.82 -17.26 -10.34
CA ILE A 223 55.07 -15.89 -9.89
C ILE A 223 56.30 -15.85 -8.99
N SER A 224 57.34 -15.14 -9.40
CA SER A 224 58.56 -14.92 -8.63
C SER A 224 58.36 -13.78 -7.62
N LEU A 225 58.95 -13.89 -6.45
CA LEU A 225 59.08 -12.84 -5.46
C LEU A 225 59.94 -11.67 -5.95
N ASP A 226 60.65 -11.87 -7.06
CA ASP A 226 61.54 -10.89 -7.70
C ASP A 226 60.75 -9.93 -8.61
N ASP A 227 59.43 -10.19 -8.86
CA ASP A 227 58.53 -9.29 -9.60
C ASP A 227 57.34 -8.86 -8.73
N PRO A 228 57.54 -7.92 -7.83
CA PRO A 228 56.50 -7.46 -6.92
C PRO A 228 55.35 -6.72 -7.64
N SER A 229 55.61 -6.17 -8.82
CA SER A 229 54.59 -5.47 -9.62
C SER A 229 53.56 -6.46 -10.17
N ARG A 230 54.03 -7.54 -10.77
CA ARG A 230 53.18 -8.61 -11.32
C ARG A 230 52.44 -9.35 -10.24
N LEU A 231 53.07 -9.55 -9.07
CA LEU A 231 52.40 -10.15 -7.92
C LEU A 231 51.23 -9.29 -7.42
N ALA A 232 51.44 -7.96 -7.28
CA ALA A 232 50.38 -7.06 -6.82
C ALA A 232 49.21 -7.00 -7.80
N ASP A 233 49.50 -6.91 -9.10
CA ASP A 233 48.50 -6.82 -10.14
C ASP A 233 47.66 -8.11 -10.21
N PHE A 234 48.30 -9.26 -10.14
CA PHE A 234 47.60 -10.55 -10.15
C PHE A 234 46.78 -10.75 -8.87
N ALA A 235 47.33 -10.45 -7.70
CA ALA A 235 46.62 -10.55 -6.45
C ALA A 235 45.34 -9.68 -6.41
N ALA A 236 45.38 -8.49 -7.01
CA ALA A 236 44.23 -7.63 -7.13
C ALA A 236 43.07 -8.27 -7.92
N THR A 237 43.39 -9.07 -8.92
CA THR A 237 42.36 -9.73 -9.75
C THR A 237 41.64 -10.88 -9.03
N LEU A 238 42.19 -11.41 -7.96
CA LEU A 238 41.59 -12.48 -7.15
C LEU A 238 40.56 -11.94 -6.12
N THR A 239 40.39 -10.63 -6.03
CA THR A 239 39.47 -10.02 -5.07
C THR A 239 38.15 -9.64 -5.72
N SER A 240 37.07 -9.67 -4.97
CA SER A 240 35.75 -9.16 -5.37
C SER A 240 35.58 -7.65 -5.12
N ALA A 241 36.71 -6.90 -5.07
CA ALA A 241 36.73 -5.47 -4.78
C ALA A 241 36.02 -4.65 -5.87
N ASP A 242 35.46 -3.50 -5.48
CA ASP A 242 34.77 -2.59 -6.36
C ASP A 242 35.72 -1.99 -7.44
N LYS A 243 35.13 -1.58 -8.58
CA LYS A 243 35.89 -1.04 -9.72
C LYS A 243 36.73 0.17 -9.35
N GLU A 244 36.27 1.02 -8.43
CA GLU A 244 37.02 2.18 -7.92
C GLU A 244 38.23 1.76 -7.06
N GLU A 245 38.10 0.73 -6.23
CA GLU A 245 39.18 0.17 -5.42
C GLU A 245 40.24 -0.46 -6.32
N LEU A 246 39.83 -1.26 -7.32
CA LEU A 246 40.75 -1.86 -8.31
C LEU A 246 41.43 -0.81 -9.18
N GLN A 247 40.71 0.19 -9.64
CA GLN A 247 41.28 1.29 -10.40
C GLN A 247 42.30 2.05 -9.58
N SER A 248 42.08 2.22 -8.29
CA SER A 248 43.04 2.87 -7.40
C SER A 248 44.37 2.11 -7.26
N ILE A 249 44.35 0.77 -7.45
CA ILE A 249 45.60 -0.06 -7.53
C ILE A 249 46.29 0.13 -8.87
N LEU A 250 45.50 0.14 -9.98
CA LEU A 250 46.08 0.37 -11.31
C LEU A 250 46.76 1.73 -11.40
N GLU A 251 46.22 2.77 -10.75
CA GLU A 251 46.73 4.14 -10.70
C GLU A 251 47.88 4.31 -9.71
N ALA A 252 48.13 3.37 -8.80
CA ALA A 252 49.21 3.43 -7.84
C ALA A 252 50.55 3.09 -8.53
N LEU A 253 51.25 4.10 -9.00
CA LEU A 253 52.55 3.92 -9.71
C LEU A 253 53.67 3.47 -8.74
N PRO A 254 53.86 4.07 -7.52
CA PRO A 254 54.84 3.59 -6.56
C PRO A 254 54.53 2.17 -6.10
N ILE A 255 55.49 1.26 -6.23
CA ILE A 255 55.27 -0.18 -5.95
C ILE A 255 54.89 -0.45 -4.51
N ILE A 256 55.43 0.22 -3.53
CA ILE A 256 55.09 0.07 -2.10
C ILE A 256 53.61 0.40 -1.86
N THR A 257 53.15 1.53 -2.44
CA THR A 257 51.75 1.96 -2.32
C THR A 257 50.80 0.94 -2.96
N ARG A 258 51.18 0.36 -4.10
CA ARG A 258 50.41 -0.67 -4.80
C ARG A 258 50.31 -1.93 -3.97
N LEU A 259 51.47 -2.43 -3.47
CA LEU A 259 51.51 -3.63 -2.60
C LEU A 259 50.66 -3.43 -1.35
N ALA A 260 50.75 -2.27 -0.69
CA ALA A 260 49.99 -1.99 0.50
C ALA A 260 48.46 -2.00 0.25
N LYS A 261 47.99 -1.37 -0.85
CA LYS A 261 46.59 -1.40 -1.27
C LYS A 261 46.10 -2.82 -1.60
N THR A 262 46.92 -3.54 -2.36
CA THR A 262 46.61 -4.93 -2.73
C THR A 262 46.55 -5.83 -1.52
N LEU A 263 47.48 -5.69 -0.55
CA LEU A 263 47.44 -6.47 0.68
C LEU A 263 46.16 -6.20 1.50
N PHE A 264 45.73 -4.94 1.52
CA PHE A 264 44.47 -4.59 2.21
C PHE A 264 43.27 -5.28 1.57
N LEU A 265 43.16 -5.28 0.22
CA LEU A 265 42.05 -5.93 -0.46
C LEU A 265 42.06 -7.47 -0.33
N ILE A 266 43.22 -8.06 -0.45
CA ILE A 266 43.37 -9.52 -0.29
C ILE A 266 43.00 -9.96 1.13
N LYS A 267 43.34 -9.17 2.18
CA LYS A 267 42.93 -9.48 3.55
C LYS A 267 41.41 -9.36 3.72
N LYS A 268 40.81 -8.32 3.17
CA LYS A 268 39.35 -8.12 3.16
C LYS A 268 38.64 -9.31 2.51
N GLU A 269 39.12 -9.77 1.37
CA GLU A 269 38.59 -10.91 0.64
C GLU A 269 38.77 -12.22 1.40
N LEU A 270 39.91 -12.43 2.04
CA LEU A 270 40.19 -13.62 2.84
C LEU A 270 39.24 -13.74 4.04
N ASP A 271 38.98 -12.60 4.73
CA ASP A 271 38.05 -12.56 5.86
C ASP A 271 36.62 -12.87 5.42
N LEU A 272 36.21 -12.37 4.25
CA LEU A 272 34.90 -12.66 3.66
C LEU A 272 34.76 -14.14 3.30
N SER A 273 35.79 -14.70 2.64
CA SER A 273 35.81 -16.13 2.24
C SER A 273 35.83 -17.09 3.43
N ARG A 274 36.54 -16.73 4.52
CA ARG A 274 36.46 -17.49 5.79
C ARG A 274 35.05 -17.48 6.38
N LEU A 275 34.38 -16.32 6.38
CA LEU A 275 33.01 -16.20 6.86
C LEU A 275 32.03 -17.02 6.01
N GLN A 276 32.17 -17.00 4.69
CA GLN A 276 31.37 -17.82 3.78
C GLN A 276 31.57 -19.32 4.03
N ALA A 277 32.81 -19.76 4.22
CA ALA A 277 33.11 -21.15 4.51
C ALA A 277 32.49 -21.60 5.85
N ASP A 278 32.57 -20.77 6.90
CA ASP A 278 31.95 -21.03 8.19
C ASP A 278 30.41 -21.12 8.14
N ILE A 279 29.78 -20.25 7.35
CA ILE A 279 28.33 -20.30 7.10
C ILE A 279 27.95 -21.57 6.34
N SER A 280 28.68 -21.92 5.28
CA SER A 280 28.42 -23.13 4.50
C SER A 280 28.55 -24.39 5.36
N GLN A 281 29.57 -24.47 6.21
CA GLN A 281 29.77 -25.58 7.12
C GLN A 281 28.61 -25.71 8.14
N ARG A 282 28.14 -24.57 8.69
CA ARG A 282 26.97 -24.57 9.60
C ARG A 282 25.69 -25.00 8.90
N ILE A 283 25.52 -24.69 7.63
CA ILE A 283 24.37 -25.13 6.83
C ILE A 283 24.47 -26.64 6.57
N GLU A 284 25.64 -27.15 6.23
CA GLU A 284 25.89 -28.56 5.97
C GLU A 284 25.68 -29.43 7.24
N ASP A 285 26.17 -28.95 8.40
CA ASP A 285 25.93 -29.57 9.70
C ASP A 285 24.41 -29.63 10.03
N ARG A 286 23.66 -28.56 9.79
CA ARG A 286 22.19 -28.54 9.99
C ARG A 286 21.45 -29.50 9.06
N ILE A 287 21.84 -29.55 7.78
CA ILE A 287 21.24 -30.47 6.81
C ILE A 287 21.51 -31.93 7.22
N SER A 288 22.73 -32.23 7.65
CA SER A 288 23.11 -33.55 8.13
C SER A 288 22.33 -33.96 9.39
N GLU A 289 22.14 -33.03 10.34
CA GLU A 289 21.36 -33.26 11.56
C GLU A 289 19.86 -33.48 11.22
N HIS A 290 19.28 -32.72 10.30
CA HIS A 290 17.91 -32.92 9.81
C HIS A 290 17.74 -34.26 9.07
N GLN A 291 18.70 -34.66 8.23
CA GLN A 291 18.65 -35.95 7.55
C GLN A 291 18.74 -37.11 8.51
N ARG A 292 19.59 -37.00 9.54
CA ARG A 292 19.70 -37.99 10.60
C ARG A 292 18.44 -38.09 11.44
N GLU A 293 17.83 -36.95 11.78
CA GLU A 293 16.56 -36.89 12.50
C GLU A 293 15.41 -37.50 11.68
N PHE A 294 15.36 -37.21 10.39
CA PHE A 294 14.40 -37.80 9.46
C PHE A 294 14.57 -39.34 9.40
N PHE A 295 15.81 -39.83 9.26
CA PHE A 295 16.10 -41.25 9.16
C PHE A 295 15.72 -41.98 10.45
N LEU A 296 16.03 -41.39 11.60
CA LEU A 296 15.64 -41.94 12.91
C LEU A 296 14.12 -41.94 13.11
N LYS A 297 13.40 -40.90 12.62
CA LYS A 297 11.95 -40.86 12.66
C LYS A 297 11.32 -41.95 11.76
N GLU A 298 11.91 -42.20 10.60
CA GLU A 298 11.40 -43.21 9.67
C GLU A 298 11.67 -44.64 10.23
N GLN A 299 12.86 -44.90 10.81
CA GLN A 299 13.14 -46.15 11.52
C GLN A 299 12.19 -46.35 12.71
N LEU A 300 11.90 -45.31 13.47
CA LEU A 300 10.99 -45.40 14.62
C LEU A 300 9.55 -45.67 14.18
N LYS A 301 9.16 -45.17 12.99
CA LYS A 301 7.86 -45.40 12.35
C LYS A 301 7.73 -46.85 11.89
N GLU A 302 8.77 -47.41 11.25
CA GLU A 302 8.79 -48.79 10.82
C GLU A 302 8.81 -49.77 12.01
N ILE A 303 9.59 -49.49 13.04
CA ILE A 303 9.61 -50.27 14.30
C ILE A 303 8.23 -50.23 14.99
N ARG A 304 7.56 -49.05 15.03
CA ARG A 304 6.21 -48.97 15.59
C ARG A 304 5.17 -49.73 14.77
N LYS A 305 5.34 -49.81 13.44
CA LYS A 305 4.49 -50.55 12.53
C LYS A 305 4.67 -52.06 12.73
N GLU A 306 5.90 -52.54 12.85
CA GLU A 306 6.20 -53.95 13.13
C GLU A 306 5.73 -54.40 14.52
N LEU A 307 5.77 -53.51 15.51
CA LEU A 307 5.28 -53.79 16.87
C LEU A 307 3.75 -53.68 17.01
N GLY A 308 3.03 -53.36 15.94
CA GLY A 308 1.57 -53.16 15.96
C GLY A 308 1.10 -51.99 16.86
N LEU A 309 2.03 -51.14 17.29
CA LEU A 309 1.79 -50.04 18.23
C LEU A 309 1.39 -48.72 17.58
N SER A 310 1.43 -48.64 16.27
CA SER A 310 1.00 -47.40 15.53
C SER A 310 -0.15 -47.70 14.58
N LYS A 311 -1.30 -47.19 14.89
CA LYS A 311 -2.25 -46.84 13.82
C LYS A 311 -1.51 -45.87 12.89
N ASP A 312 -1.50 -46.17 11.60
CA ASP A 312 -0.93 -45.31 10.57
C ASP A 312 -1.42 -43.87 10.75
N GLU A 313 -0.52 -42.88 10.69
CA GLU A 313 -0.89 -41.44 10.86
C GLU A 313 -2.08 -41.07 9.97
N LYS A 314 -2.11 -41.65 8.79
CA LYS A 314 -3.21 -41.54 7.84
C LYS A 314 -4.53 -42.04 8.41
N THR A 315 -4.54 -43.26 8.99
CA THR A 315 -5.73 -43.87 9.60
C THR A 315 -6.22 -43.03 10.79
N GLN A 316 -5.29 -42.51 11.61
CA GLN A 316 -5.67 -41.63 12.73
C GLN A 316 -6.28 -40.29 12.25
N GLU A 317 -5.80 -39.70 11.15
CA GLU A 317 -6.37 -38.50 10.59
C GLU A 317 -7.77 -38.76 10.01
N ILE A 318 -7.94 -39.83 9.27
CA ILE A 318 -9.25 -40.23 8.72
C ILE A 318 -10.23 -40.48 9.87
N GLU A 319 -9.83 -41.20 10.93
CA GLU A 319 -10.68 -41.40 12.11
C GLU A 319 -11.06 -40.09 12.80
N LYS A 320 -10.16 -39.12 12.88
CA LYS A 320 -10.43 -37.80 13.44
C LYS A 320 -11.46 -37.04 12.58
N LEU A 321 -11.32 -37.09 11.27
CA LEU A 321 -12.25 -36.43 10.34
C LEU A 321 -13.63 -37.08 10.40
N MET A 322 -13.71 -38.42 10.38
CA MET A 322 -14.96 -39.17 10.54
C MET A 322 -15.66 -38.91 11.89
N LYS A 323 -14.87 -38.84 12.99
CA LYS A 323 -15.41 -38.53 14.31
C LYS A 323 -15.96 -37.10 14.40
N ARG A 324 -15.37 -36.14 13.66
CA ARG A 324 -15.93 -34.78 13.54
C ARG A 324 -17.19 -34.79 12.70
N ALA A 325 -17.16 -35.46 11.55
CA ALA A 325 -18.31 -35.59 10.64
C ALA A 325 -19.52 -36.21 11.32
N GLY A 326 -19.36 -37.24 12.12
CA GLY A 326 -20.44 -37.89 12.86
C GLY A 326 -21.15 -37.00 13.91
N ARG A 327 -20.61 -35.80 14.20
CA ARG A 327 -21.28 -34.79 15.05
C ARG A 327 -22.05 -33.75 14.27
N LEU A 328 -21.91 -33.75 12.93
CA LEU A 328 -22.51 -32.78 12.03
C LEU A 328 -23.74 -33.39 11.32
N LYS A 329 -24.64 -32.54 10.89
CA LYS A 329 -25.79 -32.95 10.09
C LYS A 329 -25.59 -32.50 8.65
N PHE A 330 -24.89 -33.30 7.90
CA PHE A 330 -24.67 -32.99 6.49
C PHE A 330 -25.95 -33.06 5.67
N PRO A 331 -26.15 -32.17 4.70
CA PRO A 331 -27.05 -32.42 3.58
C PRO A 331 -26.63 -33.67 2.80
N LYS A 332 -27.59 -34.36 2.13
CA LYS A 332 -27.29 -35.61 1.41
C LYS A 332 -26.17 -35.47 0.38
N GLU A 333 -26.16 -34.37 -0.36
CA GLU A 333 -25.12 -34.06 -1.34
C GLU A 333 -23.73 -33.88 -0.69
N THR A 334 -23.67 -33.12 0.38
CA THR A 334 -22.43 -32.90 1.16
C THR A 334 -21.89 -34.21 1.75
N GLU A 335 -22.78 -35.09 2.22
CA GLU A 335 -22.41 -36.41 2.77
C GLU A 335 -21.82 -37.33 1.71
N ALA A 336 -22.39 -37.31 0.50
CA ALA A 336 -21.88 -38.07 -0.64
C ALA A 336 -20.46 -37.59 -1.02
N ILE A 337 -20.27 -36.29 -1.19
CA ILE A 337 -18.96 -35.67 -1.51
C ILE A 337 -17.93 -35.92 -0.39
N PHE A 338 -18.34 -35.84 0.86
CA PHE A 338 -17.46 -36.13 1.99
C PHE A 338 -16.97 -37.57 1.97
N ASN A 339 -17.86 -38.55 1.71
CA ASN A 339 -17.52 -39.96 1.65
C ASN A 339 -16.60 -40.24 0.45
N GLU A 340 -16.88 -39.69 -0.71
CA GLU A 340 -16.04 -39.83 -1.91
C GLU A 340 -14.62 -39.29 -1.67
N GLU A 341 -14.50 -38.14 -1.02
CA GLU A 341 -13.20 -37.55 -0.72
C GLU A 341 -12.46 -38.32 0.39
N ILE A 342 -13.19 -38.96 1.35
CA ILE A 342 -12.59 -39.88 2.34
C ILE A 342 -12.06 -41.13 1.65
N ASP A 343 -12.80 -41.72 0.69
CA ASP A 343 -12.33 -42.85 -0.08
C ASP A 343 -11.08 -42.48 -0.89
N LYS A 344 -11.09 -41.31 -1.53
CA LYS A 344 -9.93 -40.78 -2.27
C LYS A 344 -8.71 -40.62 -1.39
N ILE A 345 -8.82 -39.97 -0.23
CA ILE A 345 -7.68 -39.76 0.68
C ILE A 345 -7.16 -41.08 1.24
N SER A 346 -8.04 -42.11 1.35
CA SER A 346 -7.64 -43.44 1.79
C SER A 346 -6.70 -44.14 0.81
N LEU A 347 -6.77 -43.81 -0.49
CA LEU A 347 -5.95 -44.39 -1.54
C LEU A 347 -4.65 -43.59 -1.79
N LEU A 348 -4.62 -42.28 -1.49
CA LEU A 348 -3.48 -41.39 -1.75
C LEU A 348 -2.31 -41.66 -0.80
N ASP A 349 -1.09 -41.45 -1.26
CA ASP A 349 0.11 -41.44 -0.42
C ASP A 349 0.17 -40.15 0.42
N VAL A 350 0.61 -40.27 1.69
CA VAL A 350 0.73 -39.13 2.63
C VAL A 350 1.70 -38.06 2.14
N GLN A 351 2.70 -38.45 1.36
CA GLN A 351 3.70 -37.50 0.78
C GLN A 351 3.19 -36.83 -0.50
N SER A 352 2.07 -37.27 -1.07
CA SER A 352 1.50 -36.68 -2.27
C SER A 352 0.96 -35.25 -2.01
N PRO A 353 1.21 -34.28 -2.88
CA PRO A 353 0.56 -32.96 -2.83
C PRO A 353 -0.96 -33.05 -2.80
N GLU A 354 -1.55 -34.01 -3.53
CA GLU A 354 -2.99 -34.24 -3.57
C GLU A 354 -3.55 -34.66 -2.21
N PHE A 355 -2.81 -35.44 -1.41
CA PHE A 355 -3.20 -35.80 -0.06
C PHE A 355 -3.43 -34.57 0.80
N ASN A 356 -2.51 -33.59 0.73
CA ASN A 356 -2.63 -32.35 1.49
C ASN A 356 -3.82 -31.50 1.03
N VAL A 357 -4.11 -31.45 -0.27
CA VAL A 357 -5.26 -30.73 -0.81
C VAL A 357 -6.58 -31.37 -0.33
N SER A 358 -6.73 -32.67 -0.46
CA SER A 358 -7.93 -33.41 -0.02
C SER A 358 -8.10 -33.35 1.49
N ARG A 359 -7.01 -33.47 2.25
CA ARG A 359 -7.02 -33.33 3.71
C ARG A 359 -7.48 -31.94 4.15
N ASN A 360 -6.95 -30.88 3.54
CA ASN A 360 -7.35 -29.50 3.84
C ASN A 360 -8.82 -29.28 3.51
N TYR A 361 -9.29 -29.82 2.41
CA TYR A 361 -10.68 -29.75 2.00
C TYR A 361 -11.62 -30.44 3.01
N LEU A 362 -11.29 -31.66 3.41
CA LEU A 362 -12.02 -32.42 4.44
C LEU A 362 -11.97 -31.69 5.81
N ASP A 363 -10.87 -31.04 6.15
CA ASP A 363 -10.79 -30.21 7.36
C ASP A 363 -11.76 -29.04 7.28
N TRP A 364 -11.88 -28.39 6.13
CA TRP A 364 -12.86 -27.32 5.92
C TRP A 364 -14.29 -27.86 6.03
N ILE A 365 -14.66 -28.93 5.31
CA ILE A 365 -16.01 -29.54 5.37
C ILE A 365 -16.38 -29.87 6.81
N THR A 366 -15.48 -30.55 7.55
CA THR A 366 -15.74 -30.99 8.93
C THR A 366 -15.66 -29.87 9.97
N SER A 367 -15.14 -28.70 9.61
CA SER A 367 -15.05 -27.53 10.49
C SER A 367 -16.26 -26.58 10.36
N LEU A 368 -17.05 -26.74 9.29
CA LEU A 368 -18.21 -25.90 9.06
C LEU A 368 -19.40 -26.38 9.92
N PRO A 369 -20.24 -25.45 10.37
CA PRO A 369 -21.35 -25.74 11.30
C PRO A 369 -22.61 -26.25 10.59
N TRP A 370 -22.54 -27.36 9.89
CA TRP A 370 -23.68 -27.96 9.20
C TRP A 370 -24.85 -28.24 10.14
N GLY A 371 -25.96 -27.50 9.97
CA GLY A 371 -27.17 -27.67 10.78
C GLY A 371 -27.02 -27.24 12.25
N ILE A 372 -25.89 -26.67 12.65
CA ILE A 372 -25.66 -26.20 14.02
C ILE A 372 -26.11 -24.73 14.11
N VAL A 373 -27.22 -24.50 14.79
CA VAL A 373 -27.78 -23.17 15.03
C VAL A 373 -27.70 -22.80 16.50
N SER A 374 -27.41 -21.52 16.78
CA SER A 374 -27.54 -20.97 18.15
C SER A 374 -29.01 -20.73 18.48
N LYS A 375 -29.37 -20.91 19.74
CA LYS A 375 -30.74 -20.55 20.22
C LYS A 375 -30.86 -19.04 20.33
N ASP A 376 -31.78 -18.48 19.55
CA ASP A 376 -32.04 -17.05 19.52
C ASP A 376 -32.73 -16.59 20.79
N ASN A 377 -32.38 -15.41 21.24
CA ASN A 377 -33.13 -14.69 22.26
C ASN A 377 -34.03 -13.66 21.56
N LEU A 378 -35.32 -13.93 21.49
CA LEU A 378 -36.33 -13.08 20.84
C LEU A 378 -37.21 -12.33 21.87
N ASP A 379 -36.63 -12.06 23.02
CA ASP A 379 -37.26 -11.27 24.10
C ASP A 379 -36.99 -9.78 23.83
N ILE A 380 -38.04 -9.06 23.45
CA ILE A 380 -37.93 -7.66 23.02
C ILE A 380 -37.49 -6.78 24.19
N GLU A 381 -38.03 -6.99 25.42
CA GLU A 381 -37.64 -6.18 26.60
C GLU A 381 -36.14 -6.35 26.94
N LYS A 382 -35.59 -7.58 26.80
CA LYS A 382 -34.17 -7.81 27.00
C LYS A 382 -33.33 -7.20 25.91
N ALA A 383 -33.83 -7.24 24.68
CA ALA A 383 -33.14 -6.61 23.55
C ALA A 383 -33.06 -5.09 23.74
N GLU A 384 -34.18 -4.47 24.12
CA GLU A 384 -34.23 -3.03 24.42
C GLU A 384 -33.25 -2.64 25.53
N ARG A 385 -33.28 -3.36 26.67
CA ARG A 385 -32.31 -3.12 27.77
C ARG A 385 -30.85 -3.24 27.32
N ILE A 386 -30.53 -4.19 26.45
CA ILE A 386 -29.18 -4.36 25.93
C ILE A 386 -28.80 -3.17 25.05
N LEU A 387 -29.68 -2.74 24.14
CA LEU A 387 -29.45 -1.58 23.28
C LEU A 387 -29.27 -0.29 24.11
N ASP A 388 -30.07 -0.08 25.17
CA ASP A 388 -29.97 1.08 26.06
C ASP A 388 -28.73 1.09 26.93
N ILE A 389 -28.25 -0.09 27.32
CA ILE A 389 -27.00 -0.22 28.06
C ILE A 389 -25.83 0.10 27.19
N ASP A 390 -25.85 -0.33 25.91
CA ASP A 390 -24.72 -0.22 25.00
C ASP A 390 -24.66 1.11 24.25
N HIS A 391 -25.82 1.77 24.05
CA HIS A 391 -25.91 2.98 23.22
C HIS A 391 -26.74 4.07 23.93
N TYR A 392 -26.22 5.28 23.93
CA TYR A 392 -26.92 6.46 24.37
C TYR A 392 -27.60 7.15 23.19
N GLY A 393 -28.85 7.53 23.30
CA GLY A 393 -29.62 8.10 22.17
C GLY A 393 -29.92 7.08 21.09
N LEU A 394 -30.10 7.53 19.87
CA LEU A 394 -30.39 6.72 18.68
C LEU A 394 -31.75 5.98 18.78
N GLU A 395 -32.77 6.66 19.33
CA GLU A 395 -34.07 6.04 19.65
C GLU A 395 -34.74 5.44 18.40
N ASP A 396 -34.77 6.18 17.28
CA ASP A 396 -35.37 5.71 16.02
C ASP A 396 -34.71 4.42 15.52
N ILE A 397 -33.39 4.35 15.68
CA ILE A 397 -32.60 3.17 15.23
C ILE A 397 -32.86 1.99 16.18
N LYS A 398 -32.92 2.23 17.47
CA LYS A 398 -33.24 1.20 18.46
C LYS A 398 -34.65 0.64 18.21
N GLU A 399 -35.63 1.52 18.00
CA GLU A 399 -36.99 1.14 17.69
C GLU A 399 -37.06 0.26 16.45
N ARG A 400 -36.37 0.66 15.38
CA ARG A 400 -36.30 -0.12 14.15
C ARG A 400 -35.62 -1.47 14.32
N ILE A 401 -34.58 -1.55 15.14
CA ILE A 401 -33.94 -2.83 15.50
C ILE A 401 -34.91 -3.72 16.29
N LEU A 402 -35.69 -3.15 17.23
CA LEU A 402 -36.68 -3.91 17.97
C LEU A 402 -37.82 -4.42 17.08
N GLU A 403 -38.26 -3.63 16.09
CA GLU A 403 -39.23 -4.06 15.07
C GLU A 403 -38.69 -5.21 14.24
N PHE A 404 -37.39 -5.15 13.82
CA PHE A 404 -36.71 -6.24 13.12
C PHE A 404 -36.71 -7.51 13.99
N ILE A 405 -36.37 -7.42 15.27
CA ILE A 405 -36.38 -8.55 16.21
C ILE A 405 -37.81 -9.10 16.40
N ALA A 406 -38.84 -8.23 16.45
CA ALA A 406 -40.25 -8.62 16.54
C ALA A 406 -40.71 -9.39 15.29
N THR A 407 -40.31 -8.91 14.10
CA THR A 407 -40.60 -9.60 12.84
C THR A 407 -39.96 -10.97 12.80
N LEU A 408 -38.67 -11.07 13.23
CA LEU A 408 -37.95 -12.35 13.32
C LEU A 408 -38.68 -13.33 14.29
N LYS A 409 -39.23 -12.81 15.38
CA LYS A 409 -40.02 -13.61 16.35
C LYS A 409 -41.29 -14.17 15.76
N LEU A 410 -42.00 -13.38 14.94
CA LEU A 410 -43.27 -13.77 14.32
C LEU A 410 -43.09 -14.72 13.17
N LYS A 411 -42.17 -14.43 12.28
CA LYS A 411 -41.88 -15.26 11.07
C LYS A 411 -41.10 -16.54 11.36
N LYS A 412 -40.32 -16.56 12.46
CA LYS A 412 -39.38 -17.63 12.83
C LYS A 412 -38.25 -17.85 11.80
N GLU A 413 -38.17 -17.01 10.84
CA GLU A 413 -37.18 -17.03 9.75
C GLU A 413 -36.57 -15.63 9.58
N VAL A 414 -35.34 -15.55 9.13
CA VAL A 414 -34.70 -14.27 8.81
C VAL A 414 -35.39 -13.72 7.57
N SER A 415 -35.98 -12.53 7.68
CA SER A 415 -36.86 -11.96 6.65
C SER A 415 -36.14 -11.40 5.43
N GLY A 416 -34.89 -11.78 5.17
CA GLY A 416 -34.13 -11.30 4.01
C GLY A 416 -33.76 -9.79 4.06
N THR A 417 -34.24 -9.07 5.07
CA THR A 417 -33.95 -7.64 5.20
C THR A 417 -32.52 -7.43 5.69
N ILE A 418 -31.74 -6.68 4.94
CA ILE A 418 -30.36 -6.32 5.24
C ILE A 418 -30.37 -4.92 5.87
N LEU A 419 -29.93 -4.80 7.11
CA LEU A 419 -29.85 -3.51 7.78
C LEU A 419 -28.56 -2.77 7.36
N CYS A 420 -28.70 -1.64 6.69
CA CYS A 420 -27.58 -0.81 6.27
C CYS A 420 -27.44 0.43 7.17
N PHE A 421 -26.42 0.49 8.00
CA PHE A 421 -26.12 1.64 8.83
C PHE A 421 -25.32 2.69 8.06
N LEU A 422 -25.98 3.76 7.69
CA LEU A 422 -25.41 4.89 6.98
C LEU A 422 -25.09 6.04 7.93
N GLY A 423 -23.89 6.60 7.84
CA GLY A 423 -23.56 7.83 8.60
C GLY A 423 -22.07 8.09 8.71
N PRO A 424 -21.70 9.21 9.32
CA PRO A 424 -20.30 9.61 9.46
C PRO A 424 -19.48 8.59 10.25
N PRO A 425 -18.14 8.61 10.10
CA PRO A 425 -17.26 7.75 10.89
C PRO A 425 -17.38 8.08 12.40
N GLY A 426 -17.32 7.04 13.24
CA GLY A 426 -17.35 7.22 14.69
C GLY A 426 -18.74 7.38 15.32
N THR A 427 -19.83 7.20 14.57
CA THR A 427 -21.23 7.25 15.08
C THR A 427 -21.70 5.94 15.71
N GLY A 428 -20.85 4.94 15.82
CA GLY A 428 -21.19 3.70 16.51
C GLY A 428 -21.74 2.58 15.64
N LYS A 429 -21.71 2.69 14.31
CA LYS A 429 -22.20 1.68 13.35
C LYS A 429 -21.78 0.25 13.71
N THR A 430 -20.48 0.04 13.93
CA THR A 430 -19.94 -1.28 14.28
C THR A 430 -20.37 -1.76 15.68
N SER A 431 -20.53 -0.85 16.64
CA SER A 431 -20.98 -1.22 17.99
C SER A 431 -22.46 -1.62 18.02
N ILE A 432 -23.30 -0.96 17.22
CA ILE A 432 -24.71 -1.34 17.07
C ILE A 432 -24.83 -2.76 16.53
N GLY A 433 -24.07 -3.14 15.49
CA GLY A 433 -24.06 -4.50 14.97
C GLY A 433 -23.68 -5.56 16.02
N LYS A 434 -22.69 -5.24 16.88
CA LYS A 434 -22.34 -6.11 18.01
C LYS A 434 -23.48 -6.22 19.04
N SER A 435 -24.19 -5.13 19.30
CA SER A 435 -25.29 -5.11 20.25
C SER A 435 -26.51 -5.87 19.73
N ILE A 436 -26.79 -5.82 18.42
CA ILE A 436 -27.80 -6.67 17.78
C ILE A 436 -27.44 -8.15 17.96
N ALA A 437 -26.20 -8.53 17.67
CA ALA A 437 -25.75 -9.90 17.86
C ALA A 437 -25.87 -10.35 19.32
N ARG A 438 -25.56 -9.45 20.29
CA ARG A 438 -25.71 -9.71 21.73
C ARG A 438 -27.18 -9.82 22.14
N ALA A 439 -28.05 -8.97 21.61
CA ALA A 439 -29.48 -9.00 21.87
C ALA A 439 -30.11 -10.31 21.37
N LEU A 440 -29.76 -10.74 20.16
CA LEU A 440 -30.18 -12.01 19.58
C LEU A 440 -29.46 -13.23 20.19
N LYS A 441 -28.43 -13.04 21.02
CA LYS A 441 -27.55 -14.09 21.53
C LYS A 441 -26.86 -14.89 20.45
N ARG A 442 -26.60 -14.28 19.28
CA ARG A 442 -25.88 -14.86 18.16
C ARG A 442 -24.39 -14.49 18.21
N LYS A 443 -23.53 -15.31 17.57
CA LYS A 443 -22.13 -14.96 17.37
C LYS A 443 -22.01 -13.84 16.34
N PHE A 444 -21.03 -12.98 16.53
CA PHE A 444 -20.76 -11.83 15.67
C PHE A 444 -19.47 -12.02 14.90
N PHE A 445 -19.51 -11.83 13.61
CA PHE A 445 -18.33 -11.75 12.77
C PHE A 445 -18.36 -10.47 11.95
N ARG A 446 -17.22 -9.84 11.77
CA ARG A 446 -17.09 -8.60 11.01
C ARG A 446 -15.88 -8.71 10.07
N PHE A 447 -16.06 -8.30 8.83
CA PHE A 447 -14.96 -8.02 7.91
C PHE A 447 -15.28 -6.80 7.06
N SER A 448 -14.23 -6.15 6.54
CA SER A 448 -14.39 -5.01 5.65
C SER A 448 -14.45 -5.51 4.22
N VAL A 449 -15.38 -4.97 3.45
CA VAL A 449 -15.47 -5.17 2.00
C VAL A 449 -14.88 -3.98 1.24
N GLY A 450 -14.54 -2.90 1.98
CA GLY A 450 -13.87 -1.74 1.41
C GLY A 450 -12.46 -2.09 0.93
N GLY A 451 -12.20 -1.84 -0.36
CA GLY A 451 -10.92 -2.15 -0.99
C GLY A 451 -10.81 -3.55 -1.60
N MET A 452 -11.83 -4.40 -1.44
CA MET A 452 -11.90 -5.67 -2.17
C MET A 452 -11.98 -5.40 -3.68
N ARG A 453 -11.19 -6.13 -4.45
CA ARG A 453 -11.11 -6.01 -5.91
C ARG A 453 -11.37 -7.32 -6.64
N ASP A 454 -11.29 -8.44 -5.92
CA ASP A 454 -11.43 -9.78 -6.44
C ASP A 454 -12.67 -10.44 -5.81
N GLU A 455 -13.55 -11.01 -6.66
CA GLU A 455 -14.69 -11.79 -6.19
C GLU A 455 -14.28 -13.04 -5.43
N ALA A 456 -13.07 -13.55 -5.67
CA ALA A 456 -12.53 -14.71 -4.99
C ALA A 456 -12.37 -14.49 -3.46
N GLU A 457 -12.26 -13.25 -2.99
CA GLU A 457 -12.32 -12.97 -1.56
C GLU A 457 -13.68 -13.31 -0.95
N ILE A 458 -14.76 -13.25 -1.76
CA ILE A 458 -16.13 -13.54 -1.35
C ILE A 458 -16.46 -15.01 -1.60
N LYS A 459 -16.23 -15.50 -2.84
CA LYS A 459 -16.57 -16.82 -3.32
C LYS A 459 -15.45 -17.87 -3.16
N GLY A 460 -14.25 -17.48 -2.72
CA GLY A 460 -13.11 -18.39 -2.62
C GLY A 460 -12.40 -18.65 -3.95
N HIS A 461 -11.21 -19.24 -3.88
CA HIS A 461 -10.42 -19.65 -5.03
C HIS A 461 -10.65 -21.13 -5.33
N ARG A 462 -10.56 -21.53 -6.58
CA ARG A 462 -10.64 -22.94 -6.95
C ARG A 462 -9.53 -23.74 -6.27
N ARG A 463 -9.84 -24.94 -5.75
CA ARG A 463 -8.93 -25.82 -4.99
C ARG A 463 -7.62 -26.18 -5.67
N THR A 464 -7.58 -26.09 -6.99
CA THR A 464 -6.40 -26.42 -7.81
C THR A 464 -5.26 -25.39 -7.72
N TYR A 465 -5.52 -24.21 -7.19
CA TYR A 465 -4.48 -23.19 -7.05
C TYR A 465 -3.68 -23.37 -5.75
N ILE A 466 -2.38 -23.15 -5.82
CA ILE A 466 -1.51 -23.15 -4.64
C ILE A 466 -1.95 -22.03 -3.69
N GLY A 467 -2.18 -22.36 -2.42
CA GLY A 467 -2.65 -21.38 -1.44
C GLY A 467 -4.14 -21.04 -1.51
N ALA A 468 -4.94 -21.79 -2.30
CA ALA A 468 -6.38 -21.57 -2.37
C ALA A 468 -7.05 -21.64 -1.00
N MET A 469 -7.99 -20.73 -0.76
CA MET A 469 -8.77 -20.64 0.47
C MET A 469 -10.24 -20.36 0.16
N PRO A 470 -11.18 -20.85 1.02
CA PRO A 470 -12.58 -20.47 0.92
C PRO A 470 -12.78 -18.96 1.13
N GLY A 471 -13.87 -18.45 0.58
CA GLY A 471 -14.26 -17.05 0.72
C GLY A 471 -14.57 -16.64 2.16
N LYS A 472 -14.65 -15.33 2.38
CA LYS A 472 -14.83 -14.73 3.72
C LYS A 472 -16.08 -15.21 4.46
N PHE A 473 -17.17 -15.54 3.74
CA PHE A 473 -18.41 -16.03 4.37
C PHE A 473 -18.23 -17.44 4.94
N ILE A 474 -17.60 -18.33 4.22
CA ILE A 474 -17.27 -19.68 4.70
C ILE A 474 -16.29 -19.60 5.88
N GLN A 475 -15.29 -18.72 5.80
CA GLN A 475 -14.38 -18.44 6.92
C GLN A 475 -15.12 -17.90 8.14
N ALA A 476 -16.12 -17.02 7.94
CA ALA A 476 -16.95 -16.48 9.01
C ALA A 476 -17.74 -17.59 9.74
N LEU A 477 -18.31 -18.52 9.00
CA LEU A 477 -19.03 -19.66 9.54
C LEU A 477 -18.12 -20.60 10.36
N LYS A 478 -16.93 -20.91 9.84
CA LYS A 478 -15.92 -21.70 10.57
C LYS A 478 -15.52 -21.04 11.88
N ASN A 479 -15.30 -19.71 11.87
CA ASN A 479 -14.89 -18.95 13.07
C ASN A 479 -16.02 -18.82 14.11
N THR A 480 -17.25 -18.66 13.67
CA THR A 480 -18.41 -18.51 14.57
C THR A 480 -18.91 -19.84 15.11
N LYS A 481 -18.68 -20.94 14.40
CA LYS A 481 -19.13 -22.31 14.70
C LYS A 481 -20.65 -22.47 14.74
N TYR A 482 -21.39 -21.57 14.12
CA TYR A 482 -22.85 -21.61 13.99
C TYR A 482 -23.26 -21.20 12.57
N SER A 483 -24.37 -21.76 12.07
CA SER A 483 -24.91 -21.42 10.76
C SER A 483 -25.81 -20.18 10.77
N ASN A 484 -26.13 -19.62 11.94
CA ASN A 484 -26.97 -18.44 12.11
C ASN A 484 -26.25 -17.27 12.80
N PRO A 485 -24.99 -16.92 12.43
CA PRO A 485 -24.32 -15.78 13.03
C PRO A 485 -24.93 -14.45 12.57
N VAL A 486 -24.48 -13.36 13.18
CA VAL A 486 -24.61 -12.01 12.63
C VAL A 486 -23.29 -11.69 11.91
N ILE A 487 -23.38 -11.47 10.61
CA ILE A 487 -22.23 -11.08 9.77
C ILE A 487 -22.36 -9.62 9.39
N MET A 488 -21.33 -8.85 9.71
CA MET A 488 -21.27 -7.41 9.40
C MET A 488 -20.25 -7.14 8.31
N LEU A 489 -20.75 -6.56 7.22
CA LEU A 489 -19.96 -6.08 6.08
C LEU A 489 -19.69 -4.59 6.29
N ASP A 490 -18.44 -4.25 6.52
CA ASP A 490 -18.07 -2.87 6.82
C ASP A 490 -17.56 -2.16 5.56
N GLU A 491 -17.89 -0.88 5.42
CA GLU A 491 -17.45 -0.01 4.33
C GLU A 491 -17.90 -0.50 2.93
N ILE A 492 -19.19 -0.87 2.79
CA ILE A 492 -19.75 -1.33 1.50
C ILE A 492 -19.71 -0.23 0.42
N ASP A 493 -19.67 1.03 0.82
CA ASP A 493 -19.52 2.20 -0.03
C ASP A 493 -18.14 2.34 -0.69
N LYS A 494 -17.18 1.49 -0.30
CA LYS A 494 -15.80 1.49 -0.81
C LYS A 494 -15.45 0.26 -1.65
N ILE A 495 -16.45 -0.47 -2.12
CA ILE A 495 -16.24 -1.57 -3.05
C ILE A 495 -15.75 -0.99 -4.37
N GLY A 496 -14.59 -1.48 -4.85
CA GLY A 496 -14.01 -1.05 -6.11
C GLY A 496 -14.49 -1.89 -7.29
N ASN A 497 -14.67 -1.27 -8.45
CA ASN A 497 -14.79 -1.99 -9.72
C ASN A 497 -13.38 -2.34 -10.20
N SER A 498 -13.13 -3.60 -10.56
CA SER A 498 -11.83 -4.08 -11.03
C SER A 498 -11.98 -4.90 -12.30
N TYR A 499 -10.92 -4.93 -13.11
CA TYR A 499 -10.82 -5.81 -14.28
C TYR A 499 -10.74 -7.31 -13.92
N HIS A 500 -10.51 -7.65 -12.65
CA HIS A 500 -10.29 -9.03 -12.16
C HIS A 500 -11.52 -9.66 -11.50
N GLY A 501 -12.70 -9.08 -11.65
CA GLY A 501 -13.95 -9.59 -11.09
C GLY A 501 -14.85 -8.50 -10.55
N ASP A 502 -16.11 -8.86 -10.28
CA ASP A 502 -17.12 -7.96 -9.72
C ASP A 502 -17.53 -8.41 -8.31
N PRO A 503 -16.88 -7.90 -7.25
CA PRO A 503 -17.26 -8.21 -5.89
C PRO A 503 -18.69 -7.83 -5.54
N ALA A 504 -19.25 -6.82 -6.22
CA ALA A 504 -20.62 -6.40 -5.98
C ALA A 504 -21.63 -7.45 -6.46
N SER A 505 -21.40 -8.06 -7.62
CA SER A 505 -22.21 -9.18 -8.11
C SER A 505 -22.10 -10.42 -7.22
N ALA A 506 -20.91 -10.75 -6.72
CA ALA A 506 -20.73 -11.83 -5.77
C ALA A 506 -21.46 -11.56 -4.44
N LEU A 507 -21.51 -10.32 -3.98
CA LEU A 507 -22.29 -9.93 -2.79
C LEU A 507 -23.79 -10.00 -3.03
N LEU A 508 -24.29 -9.70 -4.24
CA LEU A 508 -25.69 -9.83 -4.56
C LEU A 508 -26.17 -11.26 -4.34
N GLU A 509 -25.41 -12.26 -4.80
CA GLU A 509 -25.75 -13.67 -4.60
C GLU A 509 -25.82 -14.07 -3.11
N VAL A 510 -24.91 -13.54 -2.28
CA VAL A 510 -24.90 -13.81 -0.85
C VAL A 510 -26.04 -13.10 -0.13
N LEU A 511 -26.35 -11.89 -0.53
CA LEU A 511 -27.32 -11.02 0.15
C LEU A 511 -28.75 -11.22 -0.36
N ASP A 512 -28.94 -11.85 -1.50
CA ASP A 512 -30.25 -12.12 -2.04
C ASP A 512 -30.91 -13.31 -1.31
N PRO A 513 -32.08 -13.13 -0.67
CA PRO A 513 -32.77 -14.19 0.06
C PRO A 513 -33.17 -15.37 -0.84
N GLU A 514 -33.37 -15.16 -2.15
CA GLU A 514 -33.75 -16.22 -3.08
C GLU A 514 -32.55 -17.09 -3.45
N GLN A 515 -31.33 -16.55 -3.42
CA GLN A 515 -30.12 -17.24 -3.86
C GLN A 515 -29.26 -17.73 -2.67
N ASN A 516 -29.30 -17.04 -1.53
CA ASN A 516 -28.40 -17.32 -0.41
C ASN A 516 -28.63 -18.66 0.30
N SER A 517 -29.75 -19.32 0.04
CA SER A 517 -30.05 -20.68 0.55
C SER A 517 -29.15 -21.75 -0.09
N ALA A 518 -28.58 -21.46 -1.24
CA ALA A 518 -27.69 -22.35 -1.99
C ALA A 518 -26.39 -21.64 -2.42
N PHE A 519 -25.78 -20.85 -1.49
CA PHE A 519 -24.54 -20.15 -1.77
C PHE A 519 -23.41 -21.13 -2.10
N ASN A 520 -22.79 -20.96 -3.26
CA ASN A 520 -21.71 -21.81 -3.72
C ASN A 520 -20.35 -21.07 -3.65
N ASP A 521 -19.46 -21.60 -2.82
CA ASP A 521 -18.08 -21.16 -2.71
C ASP A 521 -17.20 -21.99 -3.64
N HIS A 522 -16.36 -21.36 -4.45
CA HIS A 522 -15.53 -22.04 -5.46
C HIS A 522 -14.49 -23.00 -4.87
N TYR A 523 -14.07 -22.80 -3.61
CA TYR A 523 -13.17 -23.71 -2.92
C TYR A 523 -13.94 -24.94 -2.41
N MET A 524 -15.11 -24.68 -1.80
CA MET A 524 -15.92 -25.75 -1.22
C MET A 524 -16.64 -26.57 -2.30
N ASP A 525 -17.10 -25.91 -3.36
CA ASP A 525 -17.91 -26.48 -4.44
C ASP A 525 -19.11 -27.34 -3.94
N ILE A 526 -19.65 -26.86 -2.83
CA ILE A 526 -20.81 -27.45 -2.14
C ILE A 526 -21.69 -26.28 -1.70
N PRO A 527 -23.01 -26.33 -2.01
CA PRO A 527 -23.90 -25.27 -1.59
C PRO A 527 -24.04 -25.21 -0.05
N PHE A 528 -23.95 -23.99 0.49
CA PHE A 528 -24.14 -23.74 1.92
C PHE A 528 -25.33 -22.80 2.14
N ASP A 529 -26.22 -23.17 3.08
CA ASP A 529 -27.40 -22.38 3.43
C ASP A 529 -27.02 -21.16 4.32
N LEU A 530 -27.05 -19.96 3.75
CA LEU A 530 -26.84 -18.69 4.43
C LEU A 530 -28.15 -17.99 4.83
N SER A 531 -29.34 -18.57 4.54
CA SER A 531 -30.64 -17.96 4.79
C SER A 531 -30.90 -17.63 6.27
N LYS A 532 -30.19 -18.30 7.19
CA LYS A 532 -30.29 -18.08 8.64
C LYS A 532 -29.33 -17.01 9.17
N VAL A 533 -28.43 -16.52 8.33
CA VAL A 533 -27.47 -15.47 8.70
C VAL A 533 -28.18 -14.13 8.72
N VAL A 534 -27.91 -13.32 9.73
CA VAL A 534 -28.32 -11.91 9.76
C VAL A 534 -27.20 -11.06 9.18
N PHE A 535 -27.47 -10.43 8.06
CA PHE A 535 -26.52 -9.55 7.39
C PHE A 535 -26.75 -8.11 7.84
N ILE A 536 -25.64 -7.44 8.19
CA ILE A 536 -25.59 -6.02 8.52
C ILE A 536 -24.54 -5.38 7.65
N THR A 537 -24.83 -4.25 7.03
CA THR A 537 -23.88 -3.48 6.26
C THR A 537 -23.62 -2.13 6.88
N THR A 538 -22.45 -1.52 6.60
CA THR A 538 -22.17 -0.14 6.97
C THR A 538 -21.68 0.64 5.77
N ALA A 539 -22.09 1.89 5.70
CA ALA A 539 -21.66 2.84 4.68
C ALA A 539 -21.45 4.22 5.30
N ASN A 540 -20.64 5.05 4.65
CA ASN A 540 -20.54 6.47 4.99
C ASN A 540 -21.35 7.33 4.01
N GLN A 541 -21.49 6.88 2.76
CA GLN A 541 -22.26 7.55 1.70
C GLN A 541 -22.99 6.51 0.85
N LEU A 542 -24.07 6.92 0.16
CA LEU A 542 -24.89 6.02 -0.66
C LEU A 542 -24.49 6.02 -2.12
N ASP A 543 -23.99 7.13 -2.62
CA ASP A 543 -23.80 7.40 -4.05
C ASP A 543 -22.81 6.44 -4.74
N THR A 544 -21.95 5.81 -3.94
CA THR A 544 -20.95 4.85 -4.45
C THR A 544 -21.40 3.39 -4.33
N ILE A 545 -22.54 3.13 -3.69
CA ILE A 545 -23.09 1.78 -3.56
C ILE A 545 -23.84 1.45 -4.86
N PRO A 546 -23.57 0.28 -5.49
CA PRO A 546 -24.34 -0.16 -6.64
C PRO A 546 -25.85 -0.19 -6.36
N PRO A 547 -26.70 0.36 -7.24
CA PRO A 547 -28.15 0.44 -7.02
C PRO A 547 -28.79 -0.93 -6.71
N ALA A 548 -28.36 -2.00 -7.38
CA ALA A 548 -28.88 -3.34 -7.16
C ALA A 548 -28.63 -3.87 -5.74
N LEU A 549 -27.52 -3.46 -5.10
CA LEU A 549 -27.28 -3.77 -3.68
C LEU A 549 -28.13 -2.89 -2.77
N LEU A 550 -28.26 -1.62 -3.11
CA LEU A 550 -28.99 -0.64 -2.31
C LEU A 550 -30.50 -1.01 -2.23
N ASP A 551 -31.11 -1.49 -3.32
CA ASP A 551 -32.51 -1.91 -3.37
C ASP A 551 -32.85 -3.07 -2.41
N ARG A 552 -31.84 -3.85 -2.00
CA ARG A 552 -31.99 -4.94 -1.05
C ARG A 552 -31.73 -4.53 0.41
N MET A 553 -31.30 -3.28 0.61
CA MET A 553 -30.90 -2.79 1.93
C MET A 553 -31.91 -1.84 2.51
N GLU A 554 -32.20 -2.03 3.77
CA GLU A 554 -32.92 -1.05 4.55
C GLU A 554 -31.94 -0.07 5.17
N VAL A 555 -31.96 1.18 4.68
CA VAL A 555 -31.00 2.21 5.08
C VAL A 555 -31.45 2.90 6.37
N LEU A 556 -30.65 2.71 7.42
CA LEU A 556 -30.83 3.36 8.73
C LEU A 556 -29.78 4.47 8.90
N ARG A 557 -30.24 5.73 8.90
CA ARG A 557 -29.35 6.90 8.93
C ARG A 557 -28.92 7.23 10.36
N LEU A 558 -27.63 7.10 10.65
CA LEU A 558 -27.02 7.57 11.90
C LEU A 558 -26.54 9.01 11.69
N SER A 559 -27.23 9.95 12.29
CA SER A 559 -26.79 11.34 12.37
C SER A 559 -25.60 11.49 13.33
N GLY A 560 -24.91 12.61 13.25
CA GLY A 560 -23.86 12.97 14.20
C GLY A 560 -24.42 13.20 15.61
N TYR A 561 -23.56 13.08 16.62
CA TYR A 561 -23.86 13.36 18.01
C TYR A 561 -23.69 14.85 18.34
N ILE A 562 -24.57 15.37 19.19
CA ILE A 562 -24.42 16.69 19.77
C ILE A 562 -23.45 16.68 20.95
N THR A 563 -22.99 17.86 21.39
CA THR A 563 -22.01 18.00 22.48
C THR A 563 -22.47 17.33 23.75
N GLU A 564 -23.78 17.45 24.09
CA GLU A 564 -24.40 16.83 25.25
C GLU A 564 -24.43 15.30 25.17
N GLU A 565 -24.74 14.74 23.99
CA GLU A 565 -24.69 13.30 23.73
C GLU A 565 -23.26 12.78 23.82
N LYS A 566 -22.30 13.47 23.15
CA LYS A 566 -20.88 13.13 23.24
C LYS A 566 -20.34 13.13 24.67
N LEU A 567 -20.77 14.09 25.48
CA LEU A 567 -20.42 14.16 26.89
C LEU A 567 -20.92 12.92 27.66
N LYS A 568 -22.17 12.52 27.44
CA LYS A 568 -22.76 11.34 28.09
C LYS A 568 -22.12 10.05 27.57
N ILE A 569 -21.86 9.96 26.26
CA ILE A 569 -21.12 8.84 25.63
C ILE A 569 -19.71 8.75 26.20
N ALA A 570 -18.99 9.86 26.31
CA ALA A 570 -17.65 9.89 26.88
C ALA A 570 -17.62 9.35 28.32
N LYS A 571 -18.52 9.82 29.16
CA LYS A 571 -18.62 9.41 30.57
C LYS A 571 -19.02 7.94 30.73
N ARG A 572 -20.05 7.51 29.96
CA ARG A 572 -20.68 6.19 30.16
C ARG A 572 -19.84 5.09 29.48
N TYR A 573 -19.21 5.38 28.35
CA TYR A 573 -18.54 4.34 27.53
C TYR A 573 -17.05 4.58 27.29
N LEU A 574 -16.65 5.78 26.79
CA LEU A 574 -15.28 5.96 26.33
C LEU A 574 -14.27 5.99 27.49
N ILE A 575 -14.53 6.76 28.54
CA ILE A 575 -13.60 6.89 29.67
C ILE A 575 -13.46 5.55 30.41
N PRO A 576 -14.52 4.80 30.75
CA PRO A 576 -14.38 3.47 31.36
C PRO A 576 -13.61 2.49 30.46
N LYS A 577 -13.86 2.49 29.16
CA LYS A 577 -13.15 1.66 28.19
C LYS A 577 -11.67 2.00 28.17
N GLN A 578 -11.33 3.29 28.04
CA GLN A 578 -9.95 3.74 27.96
C GLN A 578 -9.18 3.56 29.29
N ARG A 579 -9.84 3.67 30.44
CA ARG A 579 -9.26 3.27 31.73
C ARG A 579 -8.83 1.81 31.70
N LYS A 580 -9.73 0.92 31.33
CA LYS A 580 -9.46 -0.53 31.28
C LYS A 580 -8.32 -0.87 30.32
N GLU A 581 -8.31 -0.27 29.14
CA GLU A 581 -7.26 -0.50 28.12
C GLU A 581 -5.86 -0.02 28.56
N HIS A 582 -5.79 0.98 29.45
CA HIS A 582 -4.50 1.55 29.91
C HIS A 582 -4.16 1.20 31.37
N GLY A 583 -4.85 0.24 31.98
CA GLY A 583 -4.56 -0.16 33.35
C GLY A 583 -4.92 0.89 34.42
N LEU A 584 -5.76 1.87 34.07
CA LEU A 584 -6.21 2.92 34.98
C LEU A 584 -7.53 2.52 35.67
N THR A 585 -7.73 2.99 36.93
CA THR A 585 -8.94 2.76 37.71
C THR A 585 -9.73 4.06 37.90
N ALA A 586 -10.98 3.93 38.34
CA ALA A 586 -11.77 5.12 38.70
C ALA A 586 -11.22 5.87 39.91
N GLN A 587 -10.40 5.20 40.74
CA GLN A 587 -9.77 5.79 41.91
C GLN A 587 -8.57 6.66 41.54
N ASN A 588 -7.78 6.27 40.56
CA ASN A 588 -6.55 6.98 40.17
C ASN A 588 -6.71 7.94 38.97
N PHE A 589 -7.82 7.85 38.19
CA PHE A 589 -8.04 8.71 37.03
C PHE A 589 -9.48 9.16 36.83
N SER A 590 -9.68 10.46 36.63
CA SER A 590 -10.99 11.04 36.26
C SER A 590 -10.80 12.26 35.33
N ILE A 591 -11.84 12.57 34.55
CA ILE A 591 -11.92 13.78 33.71
C ILE A 591 -13.21 14.49 34.10
N THR A 592 -13.15 15.81 34.36
CA THR A 592 -14.32 16.61 34.68
C THR A 592 -15.21 16.84 33.47
N GLU A 593 -16.50 17.15 33.70
CA GLU A 593 -17.44 17.44 32.59
C GLU A 593 -17.01 18.65 31.78
N ALA A 594 -16.57 19.70 32.45
CA ALA A 594 -16.04 20.90 31.78
C ALA A 594 -14.83 20.58 30.90
N ALA A 595 -13.94 19.71 31.39
CA ALA A 595 -12.80 19.26 30.58
C ALA A 595 -13.23 18.41 29.38
N ILE A 596 -14.24 17.54 29.51
CA ILE A 596 -14.75 16.77 28.37
C ILE A 596 -15.38 17.70 27.32
N LYS A 597 -16.14 18.72 27.74
CA LYS A 597 -16.68 19.74 26.82
C LYS A 597 -15.58 20.45 26.07
N GLU A 598 -14.55 20.91 26.80
CA GLU A 598 -13.39 21.56 26.19
C GLU A 598 -12.68 20.67 25.18
N ILE A 599 -12.56 19.35 25.48
CA ILE A 599 -11.99 18.39 24.51
C ILE A 599 -12.86 18.26 23.28
N ILE A 600 -14.20 18.22 23.44
CA ILE A 600 -15.14 18.14 22.32
C ILE A 600 -15.02 19.38 21.43
N ASP A 601 -15.05 20.57 22.04
CA ASP A 601 -15.11 21.84 21.31
C ASP A 601 -13.74 22.25 20.75
N GLY A 602 -12.64 22.07 21.49
CA GLY A 602 -11.31 22.49 21.09
C GLY A 602 -10.49 21.44 20.32
N TYR A 603 -10.80 20.12 20.47
CA TYR A 603 -9.91 19.08 19.93
C TYR A 603 -10.62 17.97 19.13
N ALA A 604 -11.96 17.88 19.22
CA ALA A 604 -12.70 16.77 18.62
C ALA A 604 -14.02 17.23 17.98
N ARG A 605 -13.94 18.29 17.14
CA ARG A 605 -15.09 18.76 16.34
C ARG A 605 -15.33 17.80 15.17
N GLU A 606 -16.00 16.70 15.44
CA GLU A 606 -16.39 15.67 14.48
C GLU A 606 -17.88 15.32 14.66
N ALA A 607 -18.49 14.71 13.66
CA ALA A 607 -19.88 14.23 13.78
C ALA A 607 -19.98 13.06 14.77
N GLY A 608 -19.01 12.17 14.81
CA GLY A 608 -18.94 11.00 15.71
C GLY A 608 -18.18 11.28 17.01
N VAL A 609 -17.61 10.21 17.58
CA VAL A 609 -16.83 10.23 18.84
C VAL A 609 -15.46 9.57 18.70
N ARG A 610 -14.98 9.35 17.47
CA ARG A 610 -13.70 8.67 17.23
C ARG A 610 -12.49 9.51 17.62
N ASN A 611 -12.49 10.79 17.25
CA ASN A 611 -11.44 11.71 17.65
C ASN A 611 -11.50 12.01 19.15
N LEU A 612 -12.71 12.16 19.72
CA LEU A 612 -12.89 12.30 21.15
C LEU A 612 -12.27 11.12 21.91
N GLU A 613 -12.52 9.88 21.46
CA GLU A 613 -11.89 8.69 22.03
C GLU A 613 -10.38 8.74 21.91
N ASN A 614 -9.84 9.17 20.77
CA ASN A 614 -8.41 9.31 20.55
C ASN A 614 -7.77 10.37 21.48
N GLN A 615 -8.44 11.49 21.76
CA GLN A 615 -7.92 12.49 22.69
C GLN A 615 -7.95 11.95 24.14
N ILE A 616 -9.03 11.29 24.54
CA ILE A 616 -9.11 10.62 25.85
C ILE A 616 -8.01 9.57 25.99
N LYS A 617 -7.77 8.77 24.95
CA LYS A 617 -6.68 7.79 24.88
C LYS A 617 -5.29 8.43 25.04
N LYS A 618 -5.04 9.61 24.43
CA LYS A 618 -3.79 10.35 24.61
C LYS A 618 -3.60 10.78 26.06
N ILE A 619 -4.65 11.28 26.70
CA ILE A 619 -4.62 11.67 28.11
C ILE A 619 -4.30 10.45 28.99
N CYS A 620 -5.03 9.34 28.81
CA CYS A 620 -4.81 8.11 29.57
C CYS A 620 -3.37 7.59 29.46
N ARG A 621 -2.79 7.59 28.25
CA ARG A 621 -1.39 7.18 28.06
C ARG A 621 -0.39 8.07 28.78
N LYS A 622 -0.60 9.40 28.77
CA LYS A 622 0.27 10.32 29.47
C LYS A 622 0.16 10.18 31.00
N VAL A 623 -1.04 9.96 31.50
CA VAL A 623 -1.26 9.68 32.93
C VAL A 623 -0.61 8.36 33.33
N ALA A 624 -0.82 7.29 32.56
CA ALA A 624 -0.19 6.00 32.83
C ALA A 624 1.36 6.13 32.87
N ARG A 625 1.94 6.93 31.94
CA ARG A 625 3.39 7.22 31.96
C ARG A 625 3.82 7.97 33.24
N LYS A 626 3.04 8.95 33.73
CA LYS A 626 3.37 9.66 34.97
C LYS A 626 3.34 8.72 36.17
N ILE A 627 2.33 7.86 36.28
CA ILE A 627 2.23 6.87 37.36
C ILE A 627 3.43 5.92 37.35
N VAL A 628 3.81 5.40 36.19
CA VAL A 628 4.98 4.49 36.07
C VAL A 628 6.30 5.19 36.39
N LYS A 629 6.40 6.53 36.18
CA LYS A 629 7.57 7.31 36.53
C LYS A 629 7.69 7.65 38.02
N GLY A 630 6.75 7.20 38.86
CA GLY A 630 6.76 7.41 40.29
C GLY A 630 6.13 8.75 40.72
N ASP A 631 5.20 9.30 39.94
CA ASP A 631 4.40 10.44 40.36
C ASP A 631 3.42 9.96 41.45
N ASP A 632 3.67 10.36 42.71
CA ASP A 632 2.89 9.95 43.90
C ASP A 632 1.48 10.55 43.98
N THR A 633 1.02 11.17 42.89
CA THR A 633 -0.34 11.72 42.83
C THR A 633 -1.36 10.59 42.95
N LYS A 634 -2.04 10.51 44.12
CA LYS A 634 -3.04 9.46 44.40
C LYS A 634 -4.19 9.43 43.42
N LYS A 635 -4.55 10.60 42.81
CA LYS A 635 -5.64 10.71 41.87
C LYS A 635 -5.39 11.83 40.85
N PHE A 636 -5.30 11.46 39.57
CA PHE A 636 -5.23 12.41 38.46
C PHE A 636 -6.66 12.83 38.05
N SER A 637 -7.08 14.02 38.46
CA SER A 637 -8.36 14.62 38.09
C SER A 637 -8.10 15.70 37.05
N ILE A 638 -8.43 15.40 35.78
CA ILE A 638 -8.15 16.31 34.67
C ILE A 638 -9.24 17.37 34.59
N GLY A 639 -8.88 18.62 34.89
CA GLY A 639 -9.71 19.81 34.72
C GLY A 639 -9.40 20.55 33.41
N VAL A 640 -10.12 21.65 33.13
CA VAL A 640 -9.94 22.47 31.90
C VAL A 640 -8.53 23.01 31.78
N SER A 641 -7.97 23.56 32.86
CA SER A 641 -6.61 24.13 32.85
C SER A 641 -5.48 23.14 32.53
N GLN A 642 -5.73 21.86 32.73
CA GLN A 642 -4.75 20.81 32.51
C GLN A 642 -4.81 20.22 31.09
N ILE A 643 -5.87 20.47 30.34
CA ILE A 643 -6.06 19.89 28.99
C ILE A 643 -4.89 20.27 28.08
N THR A 644 -4.46 21.52 28.09
CA THR A 644 -3.36 22.02 27.25
C THR A 644 -2.03 21.32 27.55
N GLU A 645 -1.78 20.93 28.82
CA GLU A 645 -0.61 20.12 29.20
C GLU A 645 -0.62 18.74 28.53
N TYR A 646 -1.81 18.12 28.48
CA TYR A 646 -1.95 16.75 27.91
C TYR A 646 -2.14 16.75 26.40
N LEU A 647 -2.89 17.69 25.84
CA LEU A 647 -3.26 17.69 24.43
C LEU A 647 -2.56 18.74 23.58
N LYS A 648 -1.79 19.67 24.18
CA LYS A 648 -1.22 20.90 23.60
C LYS A 648 -2.33 21.94 23.32
N ASN A 649 -2.04 22.93 22.47
CA ASN A 649 -3.01 23.96 22.10
C ASN A 649 -4.22 23.38 21.39
N PRO A 650 -5.41 23.97 21.54
CA PRO A 650 -6.59 23.61 20.81
C PRO A 650 -6.34 23.60 19.29
N ILE A 651 -6.93 22.66 18.60
CA ILE A 651 -6.88 22.58 17.14
C ILE A 651 -7.93 23.51 16.52
N PHE A 652 -9.02 23.67 17.23
CA PHE A 652 -10.14 24.50 16.81
C PHE A 652 -10.28 25.65 17.78
N GLU A 653 -10.18 26.86 17.27
CA GLU A 653 -10.52 28.08 18.01
C GLU A 653 -12.00 28.38 17.81
N ASP A 654 -12.62 29.14 18.74
CA ASP A 654 -13.98 29.57 18.56
C ASP A 654 -14.01 30.61 17.43
N GLU A 655 -14.87 30.34 16.46
CA GLU A 655 -15.12 31.28 15.38
C GLU A 655 -15.85 32.51 15.98
N GLU A 656 -15.12 33.62 16.15
CA GLU A 656 -15.72 34.87 16.59
C GLU A 656 -16.72 35.33 15.55
N LEU A 657 -17.99 35.36 15.92
CA LEU A 657 -19.00 36.06 15.15
C LEU A 657 -18.65 37.55 15.19
N LEU A 658 -18.60 38.18 14.03
CA LEU A 658 -18.52 39.65 13.97
C LEU A 658 -19.66 40.23 14.81
N ALA A 659 -19.31 40.86 15.95
CA ALA A 659 -20.29 41.35 16.94
C ALA A 659 -21.22 42.40 16.35
N GLU A 660 -20.75 43.16 15.36
CA GLU A 660 -21.49 44.13 14.59
C GLU A 660 -21.58 43.70 13.13
N GLY A 661 -22.77 43.68 12.56
CA GLY A 661 -22.99 43.35 11.16
C GLY A 661 -22.19 44.27 10.24
N LYS A 662 -21.30 43.71 9.43
CA LYS A 662 -20.59 44.42 8.39
C LYS A 662 -21.37 44.35 7.07
N CYS A 663 -21.44 45.45 6.31
CA CYS A 663 -22.01 45.43 5.00
C CYS A 663 -21.26 44.47 4.07
N GLY A 664 -22.00 43.62 3.35
CA GLY A 664 -21.42 42.63 2.46
C GLY A 664 -20.93 41.37 3.13
N VAL A 665 -21.10 41.20 4.47
CA VAL A 665 -20.71 39.99 5.22
C VAL A 665 -21.94 39.33 5.79
N VAL A 666 -22.13 38.06 5.45
CA VAL A 666 -23.28 37.26 5.90
C VAL A 666 -22.85 35.87 6.35
N THR A 667 -23.47 35.40 7.41
CA THR A 667 -23.19 34.09 7.98
C THR A 667 -24.10 33.01 7.40
N GLY A 668 -23.51 32.05 6.68
CA GLY A 668 -24.17 30.86 6.21
C GLY A 668 -23.90 29.66 7.11
N LEU A 669 -24.68 28.61 6.91
CA LEU A 669 -24.53 27.33 7.60
C LEU A 669 -24.10 26.26 6.61
N ALA A 670 -23.00 25.60 6.88
CA ALA A 670 -22.44 24.51 6.08
C ALA A 670 -22.47 23.19 6.83
N TRP A 671 -22.46 22.13 6.07
CA TRP A 671 -22.22 20.78 6.55
C TRP A 671 -20.94 20.23 5.95
N THR A 672 -20.11 19.59 6.76
CA THR A 672 -18.84 18.98 6.36
C THR A 672 -18.74 17.58 6.93
N SER A 673 -17.79 16.78 6.45
CA SER A 673 -17.49 15.46 7.02
C SER A 673 -17.10 15.50 8.51
N MET A 674 -16.70 16.67 9.01
CA MET A 674 -16.39 16.93 10.41
C MET A 674 -17.58 17.46 11.23
N GLY A 675 -18.76 17.56 10.63
CA GLY A 675 -19.97 18.09 11.27
C GLY A 675 -20.40 19.43 10.69
N GLY A 676 -21.33 20.13 11.36
CA GLY A 676 -21.74 21.46 10.95
C GLY A 676 -20.68 22.51 11.23
N ALA A 677 -20.60 23.49 10.38
CA ALA A 677 -19.75 24.68 10.48
C ALA A 677 -20.50 25.94 10.09
N ILE A 678 -20.07 27.09 10.59
CA ILE A 678 -20.49 28.37 10.07
C ILE A 678 -19.61 28.75 8.89
N LEU A 679 -20.19 29.46 7.93
CA LEU A 679 -19.54 29.89 6.72
C LEU A 679 -19.75 31.39 6.55
N GLN A 680 -18.74 32.21 6.71
CA GLN A 680 -18.84 33.62 6.42
C GLN A 680 -18.69 33.83 4.92
N ILE A 681 -19.61 34.59 4.31
CA ILE A 681 -19.54 34.99 2.91
C ILE A 681 -19.34 36.49 2.88
N GLU A 682 -18.23 36.88 2.28
CA GLU A 682 -17.84 38.29 2.14
C GLU A 682 -17.97 38.74 0.71
N ALA A 683 -18.58 39.88 0.53
CA ALA A 683 -18.67 40.52 -0.78
C ALA A 683 -18.12 41.96 -0.71
N THR A 684 -17.34 42.34 -1.72
CA THR A 684 -16.78 43.70 -1.83
C THR A 684 -17.02 44.25 -3.22
N LYS A 685 -17.08 45.60 -3.29
CA LYS A 685 -17.26 46.34 -4.55
C LYS A 685 -16.02 47.19 -4.87
N MET A 686 -15.57 47.15 -6.09
CA MET A 686 -14.46 47.93 -6.60
C MET A 686 -14.90 48.77 -7.78
N LYS A 687 -14.60 50.08 -7.76
CA LYS A 687 -14.84 50.90 -8.93
C LYS A 687 -13.86 50.51 -10.02
N SER A 688 -14.34 50.02 -11.14
CA SER A 688 -13.49 49.49 -12.21
C SER A 688 -14.14 49.65 -13.56
N GLU A 689 -13.34 49.90 -14.58
CA GLU A 689 -13.80 49.88 -15.98
C GLU A 689 -14.15 48.46 -16.43
N ARG A 690 -13.52 47.43 -15.84
CA ARG A 690 -13.91 46.04 -16.05
C ARG A 690 -15.12 45.72 -15.17
N LYS A 691 -16.23 45.42 -15.85
CA LYS A 691 -17.47 44.95 -15.23
C LYS A 691 -17.35 43.44 -14.98
N GLY A 692 -18.03 42.92 -13.95
CA GLY A 692 -18.14 41.50 -13.74
C GLY A 692 -18.20 41.06 -12.28
N PHE A 693 -18.17 39.78 -12.12
CA PHE A 693 -18.25 39.08 -10.86
C PHE A 693 -17.08 38.12 -10.75
N LYS A 694 -16.44 38.07 -9.60
CA LYS A 694 -15.38 37.09 -9.29
C LYS A 694 -15.70 36.44 -7.97
N GLN A 695 -15.50 35.16 -7.91
CA GLN A 695 -15.59 34.35 -6.69
C GLN A 695 -14.25 33.71 -6.36
N THR A 696 -13.95 33.60 -5.06
CA THR A 696 -12.73 32.97 -4.52
C THR A 696 -13.03 32.25 -3.21
N GLY A 697 -12.19 31.31 -2.80
CA GLY A 697 -12.31 30.57 -1.55
C GLY A 697 -12.27 29.05 -1.70
N GLN A 698 -11.66 28.51 -2.78
CA GLN A 698 -11.65 27.08 -3.14
C GLN A 698 -13.07 26.49 -3.23
N LEU A 699 -13.91 27.16 -4.03
CA LEU A 699 -15.28 26.73 -4.29
C LEU A 699 -15.27 25.58 -5.30
N GLY A 700 -16.02 24.52 -5.02
CA GLY A 700 -16.31 23.46 -5.98
C GLY A 700 -17.30 23.91 -7.05
N ALA A 701 -17.50 23.10 -8.09
CA ALA A 701 -18.30 23.44 -9.25
C ALA A 701 -19.73 23.85 -8.89
N VAL A 702 -20.38 23.10 -8.01
CA VAL A 702 -21.77 23.37 -7.58
C VAL A 702 -21.88 24.70 -6.81
N MET A 703 -20.89 25.01 -5.99
CA MET A 703 -20.89 26.26 -5.22
C MET A 703 -20.57 27.47 -6.09
N VAL A 704 -19.73 27.32 -7.14
CA VAL A 704 -19.49 28.34 -8.16
C VAL A 704 -20.79 28.64 -8.89
N GLU A 705 -21.47 27.60 -9.39
CA GLU A 705 -22.78 27.75 -10.05
C GLU A 705 -23.81 28.45 -9.14
N SER A 706 -23.92 28.05 -7.88
CA SER A 706 -24.78 28.68 -6.89
C SER A 706 -24.48 30.18 -6.71
N SER A 707 -23.20 30.58 -6.76
CA SER A 707 -22.79 31.98 -6.68
C SER A 707 -23.19 32.80 -7.92
N GLU A 708 -23.11 32.16 -9.08
CA GLU A 708 -23.52 32.80 -10.37
C GLU A 708 -25.05 32.93 -10.44
N ILE A 709 -25.79 31.94 -9.95
CA ILE A 709 -27.25 32.02 -9.80
C ILE A 709 -27.63 33.17 -8.87
N ALA A 710 -26.99 33.25 -7.69
CA ALA A 710 -27.24 34.33 -6.73
C ALA A 710 -26.97 35.71 -7.34
N TYR A 711 -25.84 35.86 -8.05
CA TYR A 711 -25.49 37.11 -8.74
C TYR A 711 -26.51 37.47 -9.82
N SER A 712 -26.90 36.51 -10.66
CA SER A 712 -27.88 36.69 -11.74
C SER A 712 -29.25 37.04 -11.18
N TYR A 713 -29.69 36.37 -10.13
CA TYR A 713 -30.98 36.66 -9.48
C TYR A 713 -31.04 38.06 -8.91
N VAL A 714 -29.99 38.49 -8.18
CA VAL A 714 -29.91 39.83 -7.61
C VAL A 714 -29.92 40.87 -8.74
N MET A 715 -29.18 40.67 -9.80
CA MET A 715 -29.11 41.57 -10.94
C MET A 715 -30.46 41.69 -11.66
N ALA A 716 -31.17 40.59 -11.83
CA ALA A 716 -32.49 40.58 -12.47
C ALA A 716 -33.59 41.28 -11.64
N ASN A 717 -33.48 41.20 -10.30
CA ASN A 717 -34.51 41.68 -9.35
C ASN A 717 -34.16 43.01 -8.64
N MET A 718 -33.19 43.78 -9.12
CA MET A 718 -32.71 45.02 -8.48
C MET A 718 -33.81 46.01 -8.16
N LYS A 719 -34.76 46.22 -9.09
CA LYS A 719 -35.90 47.12 -8.87
C LYS A 719 -36.76 46.71 -7.69
N LYS A 720 -36.98 45.41 -7.52
CA LYS A 720 -37.78 44.84 -6.44
C LYS A 720 -37.16 45.09 -5.04
N PHE A 721 -35.84 45.11 -4.96
CA PHE A 721 -35.09 45.36 -3.72
C PHE A 721 -34.70 46.86 -3.54
N GLY A 722 -35.25 47.78 -4.36
CA GLY A 722 -35.00 49.22 -4.24
C GLY A 722 -33.55 49.64 -4.60
N VAL A 723 -32.85 48.87 -5.41
CA VAL A 723 -31.45 49.07 -5.76
C VAL A 723 -31.31 49.81 -7.12
N LYS A 724 -30.32 50.69 -7.23
CA LYS A 724 -30.05 51.43 -8.48
C LYS A 724 -29.46 50.51 -9.56
N LEU A 725 -30.07 50.52 -10.73
CA LEU A 725 -29.62 49.76 -11.91
C LEU A 725 -28.21 50.09 -12.38
N SER A 726 -27.65 51.24 -11.99
CA SER A 726 -26.29 51.64 -12.32
C SER A 726 -25.20 50.87 -11.56
N PHE A 727 -25.51 50.21 -10.44
CA PHE A 727 -24.52 49.58 -9.57
C PHE A 727 -23.61 48.60 -10.35
N PHE A 728 -24.19 47.65 -11.07
CA PHE A 728 -23.41 46.66 -11.85
C PHE A 728 -22.76 47.24 -13.10
N LYS A 729 -23.07 48.48 -13.45
CA LYS A 729 -22.40 49.25 -14.51
C LYS A 729 -21.15 49.96 -13.97
N ASP A 730 -21.13 50.29 -12.68
CA ASP A 730 -20.10 51.15 -12.08
C ASP A 730 -19.08 50.34 -11.25
N TYR A 731 -19.46 49.11 -10.82
CA TYR A 731 -18.65 48.35 -9.91
C TYR A 731 -18.39 46.92 -10.41
N PHE A 732 -17.17 46.45 -10.16
CA PHE A 732 -16.80 45.05 -10.20
C PHE A 732 -17.05 44.46 -8.79
N VAL A 733 -17.70 43.31 -8.72
CA VAL A 733 -18.03 42.63 -7.45
C VAL A 733 -17.11 41.43 -7.25
N HIS A 734 -16.49 41.37 -6.10
CA HIS A 734 -15.71 40.21 -5.68
C HIS A 734 -16.35 39.59 -4.44
N MET A 735 -16.74 38.32 -4.56
CA MET A 735 -17.22 37.50 -3.47
C MET A 735 -16.11 36.54 -3.00
N HIS A 736 -15.91 36.46 -1.69
CA HIS A 736 -14.92 35.58 -1.08
C HIS A 736 -15.56 34.73 0.02
N VAL A 737 -15.21 33.45 0.05
CA VAL A 737 -15.58 32.56 1.14
C VAL A 737 -14.29 32.20 1.88
N PRO A 738 -14.03 32.78 3.08
CA PRO A 738 -12.82 32.53 3.86
C PRO A 738 -12.53 31.06 4.17
N ALA A 739 -11.39 30.78 4.81
CA ALA A 739 -10.84 29.46 5.05
C ALA A 739 -10.39 28.74 3.75
N GLY A 740 -9.48 29.39 3.00
CA GLY A 740 -8.95 28.92 1.71
C GLY A 740 -8.19 27.57 1.76
N ALA A 741 -7.91 27.02 2.92
CA ALA A 741 -7.29 25.69 3.06
C ALA A 741 -8.29 24.53 2.93
N THR A 742 -9.61 24.82 2.97
CA THR A 742 -10.66 23.78 2.95
C THR A 742 -11.51 23.94 1.68
N PRO A 743 -11.56 22.93 0.81
CA PRO A 743 -12.49 22.93 -0.33
C PRO A 743 -13.94 22.99 0.16
N LYS A 744 -14.77 23.77 -0.52
CA LYS A 744 -16.18 23.99 -0.21
C LYS A 744 -17.02 23.75 -1.45
N ASP A 745 -18.05 22.93 -1.33
CA ASP A 745 -18.97 22.66 -2.42
C ASP A 745 -20.40 22.48 -1.92
N GLY A 746 -21.37 22.75 -2.78
CA GLY A 746 -22.78 22.56 -2.51
C GLY A 746 -23.64 23.78 -2.76
N PRO A 747 -24.94 23.58 -3.08
CA PRO A 747 -25.85 24.65 -3.47
C PRO A 747 -26.44 25.41 -2.28
N SER A 748 -26.34 24.93 -1.05
CA SER A 748 -27.06 25.41 0.14
C SER A 748 -26.65 26.80 0.65
N ALA A 749 -25.67 27.44 0.02
CA ALA A 749 -25.21 28.78 0.35
C ALA A 749 -25.86 29.86 -0.54
N GLY A 750 -26.72 29.51 -1.51
CA GLY A 750 -27.28 30.41 -2.49
C GLY A 750 -27.99 31.63 -1.90
N ILE A 751 -28.88 31.44 -0.93
CA ILE A 751 -29.55 32.56 -0.25
C ILE A 751 -28.56 33.44 0.53
N THR A 752 -27.53 32.87 1.10
CA THR A 752 -26.48 33.59 1.85
C THR A 752 -25.67 34.47 0.90
N MET A 753 -25.30 33.94 -0.27
CA MET A 753 -24.57 34.68 -1.30
C MET A 753 -25.36 35.80 -1.86
N ALA A 754 -26.65 35.60 -2.17
CA ALA A 754 -27.54 36.64 -2.62
C ALA A 754 -27.74 37.75 -1.56
N THR A 755 -27.84 37.38 -0.28
CA THR A 755 -27.95 38.30 0.84
C THR A 755 -26.66 39.11 1.05
N ALA A 756 -25.49 38.51 0.89
CA ALA A 756 -24.22 39.22 0.95
C ALA A 756 -24.09 40.26 -0.20
N LEU A 757 -24.52 39.91 -1.38
CA LEU A 757 -24.58 40.82 -2.53
C LEU A 757 -25.54 42.01 -2.26
N LEU A 758 -26.75 41.76 -1.80
CA LEU A 758 -27.72 42.79 -1.48
C LEU A 758 -27.27 43.66 -0.32
N SER A 759 -26.69 43.10 0.73
CA SER A 759 -26.11 43.87 1.83
C SER A 759 -25.01 44.84 1.34
N LEU A 760 -24.13 44.37 0.44
CA LEU A 760 -23.11 45.19 -0.19
C LEU A 760 -23.69 46.31 -1.05
N ILE A 761 -24.72 46.00 -1.87
CA ILE A 761 -25.31 46.90 -2.82
C ILE A 761 -26.11 48.02 -2.10
N MET A 762 -26.89 47.65 -1.09
CA MET A 762 -27.69 48.56 -0.31
C MET A 762 -26.90 49.33 0.75
N ASP A 763 -25.63 48.95 0.96
CA ASP A 763 -24.78 49.44 2.02
C ASP A 763 -25.44 49.30 3.42
N LYS A 764 -26.12 48.18 3.62
CA LYS A 764 -26.88 47.88 4.83
C LYS A 764 -26.47 46.49 5.37
N PRO A 765 -26.02 46.39 6.64
CA PRO A 765 -25.73 45.10 7.23
C PRO A 765 -27.00 44.29 7.48
N THR A 766 -26.86 42.97 7.58
CA THR A 766 -27.94 42.11 8.07
C THR A 766 -28.10 42.23 9.57
N ILE A 767 -29.25 41.78 10.11
CA ILE A 767 -29.46 41.75 11.55
C ILE A 767 -28.42 40.90 12.25
N PRO A 768 -27.96 41.28 13.46
CA PRO A 768 -26.90 40.57 14.15
C PRO A 768 -27.32 39.15 14.58
N LYS A 769 -26.35 38.22 14.66
CA LYS A 769 -26.52 36.81 15.06
C LYS A 769 -27.54 36.05 14.21
N LEU A 770 -27.65 36.44 12.92
CA LEU A 770 -28.45 35.73 11.93
C LEU A 770 -27.58 34.74 11.16
N GLY A 771 -28.04 33.51 11.08
CA GLY A 771 -27.51 32.50 10.16
C GLY A 771 -28.56 32.10 9.13
N MET A 772 -28.10 31.64 7.96
CA MET A 772 -29.04 31.22 6.94
C MET A 772 -28.49 30.07 6.10
N THR A 773 -29.39 29.26 5.57
CA THR A 773 -29.05 28.20 4.61
C THR A 773 -30.23 27.93 3.69
N GLY A 774 -29.99 27.76 2.42
CA GLY A 774 -30.99 27.46 1.41
C GLY A 774 -30.39 27.52 0.02
N GLU A 775 -30.85 26.68 -0.87
CA GLU A 775 -30.54 26.74 -2.27
C GLU A 775 -31.45 27.78 -2.94
N LEU A 776 -30.89 28.60 -3.80
CA LEU A 776 -31.60 29.65 -4.51
C LEU A 776 -31.74 29.31 -6.00
N THR A 777 -32.96 29.43 -6.52
CA THR A 777 -33.22 29.33 -7.96
C THR A 777 -33.16 30.69 -8.64
N LEU A 778 -33.05 30.72 -9.98
CA LEU A 778 -33.12 31.94 -10.80
C LEU A 778 -34.47 32.65 -10.68
N THR A 779 -35.54 31.94 -10.32
CA THR A 779 -36.89 32.48 -10.09
C THR A 779 -37.05 33.05 -8.68
N GLY A 780 -36.10 32.76 -7.77
CA GLY A 780 -36.12 33.23 -6.40
C GLY A 780 -36.85 32.30 -5.43
N GLU A 781 -37.10 31.09 -5.82
CA GLU A 781 -37.57 30.06 -4.90
C GLU A 781 -36.40 29.52 -4.02
N VAL A 782 -36.73 29.17 -2.79
CA VAL A 782 -35.77 28.64 -1.83
C VAL A 782 -36.01 27.12 -1.67
N LEU A 783 -35.09 26.33 -2.24
CA LEU A 783 -35.16 24.87 -2.25
C LEU A 783 -34.60 24.23 -0.97
N PRO A 784 -35.07 23.02 -0.62
CA PRO A 784 -34.64 22.31 0.59
C PRO A 784 -33.17 21.92 0.54
N ILE A 785 -32.60 21.74 1.75
CA ILE A 785 -31.19 21.42 1.95
C ILE A 785 -31.01 20.17 2.79
N GLY A 786 -29.86 19.52 2.67
CA GLY A 786 -29.46 18.42 3.54
C GLY A 786 -28.67 18.86 4.78
N GLY A 787 -28.54 17.96 5.77
CA GLY A 787 -27.72 18.17 6.96
C GLY A 787 -28.24 19.26 7.91
N LEU A 788 -29.55 19.43 8.00
CA LEU A 788 -30.16 20.46 8.85
C LEU A 788 -29.75 20.33 10.32
N LYS A 789 -29.73 19.10 10.87
CA LYS A 789 -29.36 18.84 12.28
C LYS A 789 -27.96 19.38 12.59
N GLU A 790 -27.00 19.07 11.76
CA GLU A 790 -25.60 19.49 11.90
C GLU A 790 -25.46 21.01 11.77
N LYS A 791 -26.19 21.62 10.86
CA LYS A 791 -26.22 23.08 10.66
C LYS A 791 -26.81 23.79 11.88
N ILE A 792 -27.87 23.26 12.48
CA ILE A 792 -28.46 23.81 13.73
C ILE A 792 -27.47 23.65 14.90
N ILE A 793 -26.78 22.53 15.01
CA ILE A 793 -25.74 22.33 16.05
C ILE A 793 -24.64 23.39 15.89
N ALA A 794 -24.17 23.63 14.66
CA ALA A 794 -23.14 24.63 14.39
C ALA A 794 -23.62 26.05 14.73
N SER A 795 -24.87 26.39 14.40
CA SER A 795 -25.43 27.71 14.70
C SER A 795 -25.51 27.97 16.21
N ARG A 796 -25.91 26.97 16.99
CA ARG A 796 -25.92 27.08 18.46
C ARG A 796 -24.53 27.26 19.05
N ARG A 797 -23.58 26.48 18.58
CA ARG A 797 -22.18 26.58 19.00
C ARG A 797 -21.61 27.96 18.73
N ALA A 798 -21.92 28.53 17.55
CA ALA A 798 -21.52 29.87 17.17
C ALA A 798 -22.34 30.98 17.85
N GLY A 799 -23.29 30.66 18.70
CA GLY A 799 -24.08 31.65 19.44
C GLY A 799 -25.07 32.44 18.56
N LEU A 800 -25.45 31.91 17.38
CA LEU A 800 -26.52 32.46 16.58
C LEU A 800 -27.85 32.35 17.31
N LYS A 801 -28.74 33.34 17.12
CA LYS A 801 -30.07 33.37 17.73
C LYS A 801 -31.20 33.24 16.73
N LYS A 802 -30.95 33.67 15.50
CA LYS A 802 -31.93 33.69 14.39
C LYS A 802 -31.42 32.88 13.24
N ILE A 803 -32.25 32.01 12.69
CA ILE A 803 -31.84 31.16 11.56
C ILE A 803 -32.94 31.15 10.51
N ILE A 804 -32.55 31.37 9.25
CA ILE A 804 -33.42 31.21 8.10
C ILE A 804 -33.16 29.87 7.44
N ILE A 805 -34.21 29.05 7.29
CA ILE A 805 -34.18 27.75 6.63
C ILE A 805 -35.29 27.67 5.56
N PRO A 806 -35.12 26.80 4.53
CA PRO A 806 -36.18 26.59 3.55
C PRO A 806 -37.48 26.05 4.23
N SER A 807 -38.60 26.51 3.73
CA SER A 807 -39.93 26.10 4.26
C SER A 807 -40.18 24.59 4.14
N LEU A 808 -39.62 23.97 3.12
CA LEU A 808 -39.70 22.50 2.91
C LEU A 808 -38.96 21.70 3.99
N ASN A 809 -37.92 22.26 4.62
CA ASN A 809 -37.22 21.64 5.74
C ASN A 809 -37.93 21.82 7.11
N LYS A 810 -39.14 22.34 7.12
CA LYS A 810 -39.92 22.49 8.36
C LYS A 810 -40.16 21.16 9.07
N LYS A 811 -40.38 20.07 8.31
CA LYS A 811 -40.56 18.73 8.85
C LYS A 811 -39.27 18.27 9.56
N ASP A 812 -38.13 18.38 8.89
CA ASP A 812 -36.85 18.01 9.44
C ASP A 812 -36.52 18.77 10.72
N TYR A 813 -36.88 20.06 10.78
CA TYR A 813 -36.69 20.86 12.00
C TYR A 813 -37.62 20.42 13.15
N LEU A 814 -38.89 20.07 12.86
CA LEU A 814 -39.82 19.61 13.86
C LEU A 814 -39.43 18.26 14.47
N GLU A 815 -38.79 17.40 13.69
CA GLU A 815 -38.26 16.11 14.13
C GLU A 815 -37.00 16.22 15.01
N LEU A 816 -36.36 17.40 15.06
CA LEU A 816 -35.21 17.59 15.94
C LEU A 816 -35.60 17.52 17.40
N PRO A 817 -34.72 17.01 18.27
CA PRO A 817 -34.91 17.03 19.73
C PRO A 817 -35.14 18.45 20.27
N ASP A 818 -36.03 18.61 21.26
CA ASP A 818 -36.44 19.92 21.77
C ASP A 818 -35.29 20.76 22.32
N HIS A 819 -34.31 20.10 22.97
CA HIS A 819 -33.13 20.78 23.48
C HIS A 819 -32.27 21.45 22.36
N LEU A 820 -32.40 21.02 21.09
CA LEU A 820 -31.74 21.69 19.96
C LEU A 820 -32.48 22.92 19.48
N LYS A 821 -33.75 23.01 19.75
CA LYS A 821 -34.65 24.12 19.38
C LYS A 821 -34.58 25.29 20.33
N GLU A 822 -34.16 25.04 21.59
CA GLU A 822 -34.08 26.04 22.64
C GLU A 822 -33.20 27.23 22.28
N ASN A 823 -33.64 28.43 22.55
CA ASN A 823 -32.97 29.70 22.31
C ASN A 823 -32.67 30.01 20.85
N LEU A 824 -33.36 29.38 19.89
CA LEU A 824 -33.29 29.65 18.46
C LEU A 824 -34.65 30.12 17.94
N GLU A 825 -34.64 31.23 17.21
CA GLU A 825 -35.77 31.72 16.44
C GLU A 825 -35.61 31.29 14.98
N ILE A 826 -36.56 30.50 14.48
CA ILE A 826 -36.49 29.94 13.12
C ILE A 826 -37.46 30.64 12.21
N PHE A 827 -36.93 31.11 11.05
CA PHE A 827 -37.71 31.69 9.99
C PHE A 827 -37.73 30.74 8.77
N TYR A 828 -38.94 30.47 8.27
CA TYR A 828 -39.13 29.57 7.13
C TYR A 828 -39.28 30.40 5.85
N ALA A 829 -38.38 30.24 4.94
CA ALA A 829 -38.39 30.93 3.65
C ALA A 829 -38.89 30.00 2.55
N LYS A 830 -39.91 30.45 1.78
CA LYS A 830 -40.34 29.81 0.53
C LYS A 830 -39.70 30.51 -0.68
N THR A 831 -39.60 31.82 -0.57
CA THR A 831 -39.01 32.69 -1.61
C THR A 831 -37.88 33.53 -1.03
N TYR A 832 -37.04 34.06 -1.87
CA TYR A 832 -35.97 34.94 -1.42
C TYR A 832 -36.50 36.25 -0.80
N GLN A 833 -37.76 36.65 -1.14
CA GLN A 833 -38.38 37.79 -0.49
C GLN A 833 -38.51 37.56 1.03
N ASP A 834 -38.89 36.36 1.45
CA ASP A 834 -38.98 35.97 2.88
C ASP A 834 -37.62 36.11 3.58
N VAL A 835 -36.55 35.72 2.86
CA VAL A 835 -35.18 35.90 3.36
C VAL A 835 -34.83 37.36 3.53
N PHE A 836 -35.13 38.15 2.50
CA PHE A 836 -34.86 39.58 2.48
C PHE A 836 -35.53 40.33 3.62
N ASP A 837 -36.84 40.07 3.82
CA ASP A 837 -37.63 40.72 4.86
C ASP A 837 -37.13 40.45 6.27
N VAL A 838 -36.64 39.23 6.53
CA VAL A 838 -36.03 38.89 7.80
C VAL A 838 -34.60 39.45 7.92
N ALA A 839 -33.76 39.28 6.88
CA ALA A 839 -32.35 39.65 6.95
C ALA A 839 -32.14 41.17 7.11
N PHE A 840 -33.05 41.99 6.53
CA PHE A 840 -32.98 43.43 6.54
C PHE A 840 -34.10 44.11 7.31
N ALA A 841 -34.81 43.39 8.16
CA ALA A 841 -35.79 43.92 9.10
C ALA A 841 -35.21 45.13 9.85
N LYS A 842 -36.02 46.17 10.05
CA LYS A 842 -35.63 47.26 10.93
C LYS A 842 -35.60 46.70 12.39
N THR A 843 -34.44 46.72 12.98
CA THR A 843 -34.25 46.42 14.42
C THR A 843 -34.99 47.40 15.26
#